data_b6253d88bfe502814276f488691dbdf5
#
_entry.id   b6253d88bfe502814276f488691dbdf5
#
_cell.length_a   1.000
_cell.length_b   1.000
_cell.length_c   1.000
_cell.angle_alpha   90.00
_cell.angle_beta   90.00
_cell.angle_gamma   90.00
#
_symmetry.space_group_name_H-M   'P 1'
#
loop_
_entity.id
_entity.type
_entity.pdbx_description
1 polymer ?
#
loop_
_entity_poly.entity_id
_entity_poly.type
_entity_poly.pdbx_seq_one_letter_code
_entity_poly.pdbx_strand_id
1 'polypeptide(L)'
;MKKALFFVGCLVGFSAFAQDNAGYQLPPKNLADLVTAPPTPSVSVDSKGQWMLVSERNTSTTTIAELSQPELRLAGLRINPATSGPSRAVFINNLKLRRVAANATDVQVTGLPTNPQLSTVQWSPDETKVAFTNTTDSKIELYVLDINSAAARKVSDIALNAVLGVPYQWLSDSKSFIIRGIPASRGAAPEISRIPTGPTIQENLGTKAQAATFQDLLKNPSDEKQFEYYATSQAMKLGLDGSLQPIWNVGVIATSSPSPDGKYVLLETIHRPFSYLVTVNRFPSKVDIYETTGTFVKTQIDIPLLENVPWGPDAAPSGQRGHNWRNDAAATLYWVEARDGGDPKKKIAIRDVVLTSDAPFTGEPKEIYAAAFRFGGVTWGNDQTALFSERWYATRKTITKLVNPSSPANPVVLFDRSSEDRYNNPGSPELKKNQYGEYVLDITPTGDIYLTGQGASPEGDRPFVDLFNLATKQTKRLWRSEAPYFERPISILNAEKGLILTSRESQEEQPNYFIRNLNPAQKKGKKPAEPALTQVTFFPHPYPQWKGIQKQQLRYKRSDGVDLTATLLLPPGYKKEDGPLPSFLWAYPAEFKSAAAAGQVSGSPYQFNRISYWTGAAFATMGYAVLENASIPIVGEGDKEPNDTYVEQLVASAKAAIDEGVRLGVVDANRVGVGGHSYGAFMTANLLSNSNLFKAGIARSGAYNRTLTPFGFQNEQRTYWQAPDVYNKMSPFMNADKMKTPLLLIHGEADNNTGTFPIQSERYYNALKGMGATTKLVFLPYESHGYTAKESLLHMLHEMGGWLDKYVKNASAINTNTKTGKMSGEK
;
A
#
# COMPACT_ATOMS: atom_id res chain seq x y z
N MET A 1 50.41 8.91 73.52
CA MET A 1 49.18 8.07 73.14
C MET A 1 48.41 8.80 72.10
N LYS A 2 48.56 8.39 70.85
CA LYS A 2 47.80 8.95 69.63
C LYS A 2 46.71 7.97 69.28
N LYS A 3 45.42 8.39 69.29
CA LYS A 3 44.28 7.64 68.87
C LYS A 3 44.15 7.87 67.37
N ALA A 4 44.23 6.78 66.63
CA ALA A 4 43.87 6.78 65.16
C ALA A 4 42.37 6.52 64.98
N LEU A 5 41.69 7.43 64.29
CA LEU A 5 40.27 7.25 63.81
C LEU A 5 40.29 6.57 62.44
N PHE A 6 39.71 5.39 62.37
CA PHE A 6 39.43 4.71 61.10
C PHE A 6 38.10 5.24 60.50
N PHE A 7 38.17 5.87 59.35
CA PHE A 7 37.01 6.21 58.54
C PHE A 7 36.72 5.03 57.53
N VAL A 8 35.64 4.30 57.74
CA VAL A 8 35.17 3.32 56.76
C VAL A 8 34.26 4.06 55.79
N GLY A 9 34.77 4.37 54.61
CA GLY A 9 33.97 4.90 53.54
C GLY A 9 33.16 3.78 52.87
N CYS A 10 31.85 3.77 53.00
CA CYS A 10 30.98 2.97 52.14
C CYS A 10 31.00 3.49 50.72
N LEU A 11 31.74 2.83 49.83
CA LEU A 11 31.58 2.99 48.37
C LEU A 11 30.27 2.34 47.93
N VAL A 12 29.23 3.14 47.77
CA VAL A 12 28.04 2.74 47.03
C VAL A 12 28.43 2.76 45.54
N GLY A 13 28.68 1.59 44.98
CA GLY A 13 28.90 1.41 43.56
C GLY A 13 27.62 1.71 42.79
N PHE A 14 27.52 2.90 42.21
CA PHE A 14 26.56 3.12 41.12
C PHE A 14 27.01 2.28 39.94
N SER A 15 26.33 1.17 39.70
CA SER A 15 26.42 0.47 38.40
C SER A 15 25.87 1.40 37.34
N ALA A 16 26.74 2.18 36.72
CA ALA A 16 26.42 2.80 35.42
C ALA A 16 26.23 1.65 34.44
N PHE A 17 25.00 1.35 34.13
CA PHE A 17 24.72 0.53 32.97
C PHE A 17 25.20 1.31 31.74
N ALA A 18 26.43 0.98 31.28
CA ALA A 18 26.86 1.35 29.95
C ALA A 18 25.79 0.84 28.99
N GLN A 19 25.33 1.70 28.07
CA GLN A 19 24.56 1.23 26.92
C GLN A 19 25.46 0.22 26.22
N ASP A 20 25.12 -1.06 26.33
CA ASP A 20 25.74 -2.08 25.49
C ASP A 20 25.50 -1.67 24.04
N ASN A 21 26.56 -1.46 23.29
CA ASN A 21 26.53 -1.39 21.84
C ASN A 21 26.19 -2.81 21.30
N ALA A 22 25.00 -3.27 21.60
CA ALA A 22 24.51 -4.55 21.12
C ALA A 22 24.30 -4.41 19.61
N GLY A 23 25.02 -5.19 18.82
CA GLY A 23 24.74 -5.35 17.39
C GLY A 23 23.31 -5.87 17.17
N TYR A 24 22.90 -6.06 15.92
CA TYR A 24 21.58 -6.63 15.60
C TYR A 24 21.38 -7.96 16.34
N GLN A 25 20.27 -8.04 17.09
CA GLN A 25 19.89 -9.22 17.86
C GLN A 25 18.93 -10.09 17.08
N LEU A 26 18.90 -11.39 17.36
CA LEU A 26 18.00 -12.35 16.74
C LEU A 26 16.83 -12.70 17.68
N PRO A 27 15.62 -12.77 17.16
CA PRO A 27 14.48 -13.32 17.93
C PRO A 27 14.60 -14.84 18.04
N PRO A 28 13.74 -15.51 18.81
CA PRO A 28 13.62 -16.98 18.76
C PRO A 28 13.51 -17.51 17.33
N LYS A 29 14.06 -18.71 17.10
CA LYS A 29 14.19 -19.28 15.74
C LYS A 29 12.88 -19.33 14.95
N ASN A 30 11.77 -19.67 15.61
CA ASN A 30 10.44 -19.69 14.99
C ASN A 30 10.02 -18.32 14.43
N LEU A 31 10.36 -17.21 15.07
CA LEU A 31 10.13 -15.86 14.54
C LEU A 31 11.14 -15.49 13.44
N ALA A 32 12.41 -15.87 13.63
CA ALA A 32 13.45 -15.62 12.61
C ALA A 32 13.14 -16.31 11.29
N ASP A 33 12.67 -17.56 11.33
CA ASP A 33 12.31 -18.33 10.15
C ASP A 33 11.20 -17.67 9.32
N LEU A 34 10.30 -16.87 9.92
CA LEU A 34 9.30 -16.10 9.18
C LEU A 34 9.89 -15.03 8.27
N VAL A 35 10.87 -14.30 8.80
CA VAL A 35 11.53 -13.22 8.06
C VAL A 35 12.37 -13.77 6.92
N THR A 36 12.91 -14.97 7.10
CA THR A 36 13.81 -15.60 6.14
C THR A 36 13.13 -16.53 5.14
N ALA A 37 11.85 -16.86 5.36
CA ALA A 37 11.10 -17.72 4.45
C ALA A 37 10.91 -17.07 3.07
N PRO A 38 11.15 -17.82 1.97
CA PRO A 38 10.82 -17.33 0.64
C PRO A 38 9.31 -17.06 0.52
N PRO A 39 8.90 -15.95 -0.12
CA PRO A 39 7.50 -15.70 -0.34
C PRO A 39 6.90 -16.67 -1.36
N THR A 40 5.58 -16.90 -1.27
CA THR A 40 4.86 -17.62 -2.31
C THR A 40 5.05 -16.93 -3.66
N PRO A 41 5.32 -17.66 -4.76
CA PRO A 41 5.48 -17.05 -6.08
C PRO A 41 4.27 -16.22 -6.49
N SER A 42 4.49 -15.11 -7.17
CA SER A 42 3.43 -14.34 -7.80
C SER A 42 3.13 -14.87 -9.19
N VAL A 43 1.85 -14.82 -9.60
CA VAL A 43 1.38 -15.32 -10.89
C VAL A 43 0.68 -14.21 -11.65
N SER A 44 1.07 -14.01 -12.92
CA SER A 44 0.38 -13.20 -13.90
C SER A 44 -0.15 -14.10 -15.02
N VAL A 45 -1.41 -13.91 -15.38
CA VAL A 45 -2.09 -14.73 -16.41
C VAL A 45 -2.34 -13.87 -17.65
N ASP A 46 -2.16 -14.44 -18.83
CA ASP A 46 -2.53 -13.77 -20.08
C ASP A 46 -4.05 -13.58 -20.16
N SER A 47 -4.53 -12.61 -20.91
CA SER A 47 -5.98 -12.32 -21.02
C SER A 47 -6.79 -13.45 -21.66
N LYS A 48 -6.11 -14.34 -22.39
CA LYS A 48 -6.70 -15.53 -23.02
C LYS A 48 -6.82 -16.71 -22.06
N GLY A 49 -6.25 -16.59 -20.85
CA GLY A 49 -6.24 -17.65 -19.85
C GLY A 49 -5.48 -18.91 -20.26
N GLN A 50 -4.46 -18.77 -21.11
CA GLN A 50 -3.71 -19.90 -21.64
C GLN A 50 -2.37 -20.14 -20.94
N TRP A 51 -1.74 -19.05 -20.51
CA TRP A 51 -0.43 -19.04 -19.88
C TRP A 51 -0.41 -18.33 -18.53
N MET A 52 0.37 -18.86 -17.63
CA MET A 52 0.79 -18.24 -16.39
C MET A 52 2.28 -17.92 -16.46
N LEU A 53 2.63 -16.70 -16.11
CA LEU A 53 3.99 -16.32 -15.76
C LEU A 53 4.13 -16.40 -14.24
N VAL A 54 4.95 -17.31 -13.78
CA VAL A 54 5.27 -17.51 -12.35
C VAL A 54 6.56 -16.76 -12.04
N SER A 55 6.48 -15.78 -11.15
CA SER A 55 7.60 -14.95 -10.73
C SER A 55 8.02 -15.33 -9.30
N GLU A 56 9.26 -15.73 -9.14
CA GLU A 56 9.80 -16.20 -7.87
C GLU A 56 10.77 -15.16 -7.29
N ARG A 57 10.74 -15.05 -5.96
CA ARG A 57 11.68 -14.25 -5.17
C ARG A 57 12.36 -15.12 -4.14
N ASN A 58 13.67 -14.95 -3.98
CA ASN A 58 14.43 -15.69 -2.97
C ASN A 58 14.13 -15.20 -1.55
N THR A 59 13.73 -13.95 -1.43
CA THR A 59 13.42 -13.29 -0.16
C THR A 59 12.35 -12.22 -0.34
N SER A 60 11.65 -11.90 0.73
CA SER A 60 10.74 -10.75 0.82
C SER A 60 11.41 -9.51 1.45
N THR A 61 12.68 -9.62 1.85
CA THR A 61 13.43 -8.59 2.57
C THR A 61 14.64 -8.12 1.79
N THR A 62 15.08 -6.90 2.05
CA THR A 62 16.42 -6.41 1.71
C THR A 62 17.40 -6.75 2.83
N THR A 63 18.65 -6.31 2.72
CA THR A 63 19.65 -6.34 3.78
C THR A 63 20.02 -4.93 4.20
N ILE A 64 20.59 -4.78 5.40
CA ILE A 64 21.09 -3.48 5.85
C ILE A 64 22.25 -2.99 4.98
N ALA A 65 23.05 -3.91 4.41
CA ALA A 65 24.10 -3.59 3.46
C ALA A 65 23.55 -2.94 2.19
N GLU A 66 22.44 -3.46 1.65
CA GLU A 66 21.73 -2.86 0.50
C GLU A 66 21.15 -1.50 0.85
N LEU A 67 20.50 -1.34 2.02
CA LEU A 67 19.95 -0.05 2.46
C LEU A 67 21.02 1.01 2.73
N SER A 68 22.26 0.60 3.07
CA SER A 68 23.38 1.50 3.30
C SER A 68 24.08 1.99 2.03
N GLN A 69 23.70 1.47 0.85
CA GLN A 69 24.24 1.94 -0.41
C GLN A 69 23.92 3.43 -0.63
N PRO A 70 24.74 4.14 -1.42
CA PRO A 70 24.49 5.54 -1.71
C PRO A 70 23.08 5.78 -2.25
N GLU A 71 22.34 6.66 -1.60
CA GLU A 71 20.99 7.05 -1.94
C GLU A 71 20.92 8.58 -2.03
N LEU A 72 20.41 9.10 -3.14
CA LEU A 72 20.08 10.52 -3.26
C LEU A 72 18.60 10.72 -2.90
N ARG A 73 18.35 11.73 -2.06
CA ARG A 73 17.02 12.13 -1.61
C ARG A 73 16.70 13.51 -2.18
N LEU A 74 16.02 13.51 -3.32
CA LEU A 74 15.81 14.70 -4.12
C LEU A 74 14.38 14.81 -4.60
N ALA A 75 13.73 15.94 -4.37
CA ALA A 75 12.38 16.24 -4.81
C ALA A 75 11.32 15.19 -4.41
N GLY A 76 11.49 14.56 -3.23
CA GLY A 76 10.64 13.47 -2.74
C GLY A 76 10.99 12.09 -3.27
N LEU A 77 12.01 11.98 -4.10
CA LEU A 77 12.49 10.72 -4.68
C LEU A 77 13.68 10.16 -3.88
N ARG A 78 13.83 8.83 -3.95
CA ARG A 78 14.99 8.10 -3.43
C ARG A 78 15.66 7.36 -4.59
N ILE A 79 16.77 7.87 -5.01
CA ILE A 79 17.44 7.52 -6.26
C ILE A 79 18.72 6.74 -5.94
N ASN A 80 18.91 5.61 -6.65
CA ASN A 80 20.21 4.96 -6.73
C ASN A 80 21.06 5.68 -7.80
N PRO A 81 22.13 6.38 -7.42
CA PRO A 81 22.93 7.15 -8.36
C PRO A 81 23.72 6.27 -9.36
N ALA A 82 23.99 5.01 -9.02
CA ALA A 82 24.71 4.11 -9.92
C ALA A 82 23.86 3.69 -11.12
N THR A 83 22.55 3.46 -10.91
CA THR A 83 21.66 2.87 -11.90
C THR A 83 20.68 3.85 -12.55
N SER A 84 20.52 5.07 -12.00
CA SER A 84 19.44 6.01 -12.35
C SER A 84 18.05 5.35 -12.23
N GLY A 85 17.83 4.68 -11.10
CA GLY A 85 16.59 4.02 -10.76
C GLY A 85 16.25 4.19 -9.28
N PRO A 86 15.20 3.52 -8.78
CA PRO A 86 14.84 3.56 -7.36
C PRO A 86 15.91 2.87 -6.50
N SER A 87 16.23 3.44 -5.33
CA SER A 87 17.24 2.91 -4.42
C SER A 87 16.76 1.71 -3.58
N ARG A 88 15.46 1.52 -3.41
CA ARG A 88 14.87 0.57 -2.46
C ARG A 88 13.94 -0.40 -3.17
N ALA A 89 14.49 -1.19 -4.09
CA ALA A 89 13.72 -2.15 -4.87
C ALA A 89 13.88 -3.58 -4.33
N VAL A 90 12.80 -4.35 -4.39
CA VAL A 90 12.81 -5.80 -4.18
C VAL A 90 12.59 -6.47 -5.53
N PHE A 91 13.49 -7.37 -5.89
CA PHE A 91 13.55 -7.93 -7.23
C PHE A 91 12.97 -9.35 -7.32
N ILE A 92 12.48 -9.68 -8.52
CA ILE A 92 12.17 -11.05 -8.93
C ILE A 92 13.52 -11.68 -9.34
N ASN A 93 13.75 -12.91 -8.89
CA ASN A 93 15.02 -13.62 -9.14
C ASN A 93 14.87 -14.76 -10.15
N ASN A 94 13.64 -15.18 -10.45
CA ASN A 94 13.40 -16.24 -11.43
C ASN A 94 12.02 -16.09 -12.08
N LEU A 95 11.91 -16.53 -13.33
CA LEU A 95 10.67 -16.60 -14.10
C LEU A 95 10.45 -18.02 -14.61
N LYS A 96 9.21 -18.50 -14.53
CA LYS A 96 8.76 -19.75 -15.13
C LYS A 96 7.48 -19.51 -15.91
N LEU A 97 7.28 -20.27 -16.94
CA LEU A 97 6.01 -20.33 -17.69
C LEU A 97 5.25 -21.61 -17.33
N ARG A 98 3.93 -21.51 -17.29
CA ARG A 98 3.05 -22.64 -17.05
C ARG A 98 1.78 -22.52 -17.88
N ARG A 99 1.34 -23.61 -18.49
CA ARG A 99 0.02 -23.66 -19.14
C ARG A 99 -1.10 -23.64 -18.10
N VAL A 100 -2.18 -22.95 -18.39
CA VAL A 100 -3.42 -23.01 -17.58
C VAL A 100 -4.17 -24.28 -17.98
N ALA A 101 -3.67 -25.40 -17.52
CA ALA A 101 -4.24 -26.72 -17.83
C ALA A 101 -3.95 -27.71 -16.69
N ALA A 102 -4.75 -28.78 -16.63
CA ALA A 102 -4.49 -29.91 -15.75
C ALA A 102 -3.12 -30.54 -16.06
N ASN A 103 -2.40 -30.90 -14.98
CA ASN A 103 -1.11 -31.61 -15.09
C ASN A 103 -0.02 -30.86 -15.89
N ALA A 104 -0.20 -29.55 -16.12
CA ALA A 104 0.85 -28.74 -16.71
C ALA A 104 2.08 -28.70 -15.77
N THR A 105 3.26 -28.66 -16.35
CA THR A 105 4.53 -28.49 -15.64
C THR A 105 5.09 -27.09 -15.86
N ASP A 106 5.90 -26.64 -14.91
CA ASP A 106 6.64 -25.41 -15.06
C ASP A 106 7.72 -25.57 -16.12
N VAL A 107 7.81 -24.60 -17.01
CA VAL A 107 8.88 -24.46 -17.99
C VAL A 107 9.81 -23.34 -17.48
N GLN A 108 11.05 -23.71 -17.19
CA GLN A 108 12.05 -22.74 -16.74
C GLN A 108 12.40 -21.80 -17.89
N VAL A 109 12.36 -20.49 -17.63
CA VAL A 109 12.81 -19.47 -18.59
C VAL A 109 14.32 -19.54 -18.69
N THR A 110 14.82 -19.68 -19.93
CA THR A 110 16.24 -19.65 -20.26
C THR A 110 16.70 -18.23 -20.67
N GLY A 111 17.99 -17.96 -20.68
CA GLY A 111 18.53 -16.66 -21.12
C GLY A 111 18.29 -15.51 -20.15
N LEU A 112 17.87 -15.79 -18.92
CA LEU A 112 17.84 -14.77 -17.86
C LEU A 112 19.28 -14.29 -17.56
N PRO A 113 19.45 -13.03 -17.08
CA PRO A 113 20.77 -12.54 -16.65
C PRO A 113 21.37 -13.41 -15.54
N THR A 114 22.69 -13.42 -15.42
CA THR A 114 23.36 -13.94 -14.23
C THR A 114 22.99 -13.08 -13.02
N ASN A 115 22.57 -13.67 -11.90
CA ASN A 115 22.07 -12.97 -10.71
C ASN A 115 20.90 -12.03 -11.05
N PRO A 116 19.74 -12.54 -11.47
CA PRO A 116 18.64 -11.73 -11.94
C PRO A 116 18.09 -10.79 -10.86
N GLN A 117 17.99 -9.52 -11.19
CA GLN A 117 17.29 -8.49 -10.42
C GLN A 117 16.18 -7.90 -11.27
N LEU A 118 15.11 -8.69 -11.46
CA LEU A 118 14.06 -8.38 -12.43
C LEU A 118 12.96 -7.54 -11.80
N SER A 119 12.41 -6.60 -12.59
CA SER A 119 11.27 -5.77 -12.21
C SER A 119 10.46 -5.34 -13.44
N THR A 120 9.39 -4.57 -13.23
CA THR A 120 8.53 -4.00 -14.29
C THR A 120 8.13 -5.01 -15.37
N VAL A 121 7.61 -6.16 -14.96
CA VAL A 121 7.21 -7.25 -15.86
C VAL A 121 5.87 -6.93 -16.55
N GLN A 122 5.85 -6.95 -17.90
CA GLN A 122 4.67 -6.60 -18.71
C GLN A 122 4.51 -7.55 -19.90
N TRP A 123 3.29 -8.06 -20.11
CA TRP A 123 2.92 -8.79 -21.33
C TRP A 123 2.89 -7.84 -22.54
N SER A 124 3.29 -8.35 -23.70
CA SER A 124 3.07 -7.63 -24.97
C SER A 124 1.57 -7.48 -25.26
N PRO A 125 1.16 -6.53 -26.11
CA PRO A 125 -0.25 -6.38 -26.51
C PRO A 125 -0.87 -7.68 -27.06
N ASP A 126 -0.14 -8.43 -27.86
CA ASP A 126 -0.56 -9.73 -28.44
C ASP A 126 -0.36 -10.94 -27.51
N GLU A 127 0.32 -10.72 -26.36
CA GLU A 127 0.62 -11.71 -25.32
C GLU A 127 1.51 -12.88 -25.78
N THR A 128 2.26 -12.68 -26.87
CA THR A 128 3.25 -13.66 -27.32
C THR A 128 4.60 -13.48 -26.63
N LYS A 129 4.78 -12.36 -25.92
CA LYS A 129 6.03 -12.00 -25.23
C LYS A 129 5.77 -11.36 -23.88
N VAL A 130 6.81 -11.34 -23.06
CA VAL A 130 6.85 -10.58 -21.80
C VAL A 130 8.13 -9.75 -21.78
N ALA A 131 8.00 -8.45 -21.55
CA ALA A 131 9.14 -7.58 -21.30
C ALA A 131 9.35 -7.40 -19.79
N PHE A 132 10.60 -7.21 -19.40
CA PHE A 132 10.98 -6.91 -18.01
C PHE A 132 12.32 -6.16 -17.97
N THR A 133 12.55 -5.44 -16.89
CA THR A 133 13.85 -4.82 -16.64
C THR A 133 14.72 -5.71 -15.76
N ASN A 134 16.03 -5.64 -15.98
CA ASN A 134 17.05 -6.18 -15.09
C ASN A 134 17.93 -5.04 -14.57
N THR A 135 18.08 -4.92 -13.26
CA THR A 135 18.96 -3.95 -12.63
C THR A 135 20.33 -4.58 -12.36
N THR A 136 21.38 -4.01 -12.92
CA THR A 136 22.77 -4.37 -12.64
C THR A 136 23.36 -3.38 -11.63
N ASP A 137 24.64 -3.55 -11.28
CA ASP A 137 25.36 -2.63 -10.38
C ASP A 137 25.46 -1.18 -10.94
N SER A 138 25.28 -1.00 -12.27
CA SER A 138 25.54 0.29 -12.93
C SER A 138 24.45 0.78 -13.87
N LYS A 139 23.47 -0.02 -14.21
CA LYS A 139 22.40 0.33 -15.16
C LYS A 139 21.17 -0.54 -15.05
N ILE A 140 20.07 -0.08 -15.65
CA ILE A 140 18.84 -0.84 -15.86
C ILE A 140 18.76 -1.21 -17.34
N GLU A 141 18.57 -2.51 -17.62
CA GLU A 141 18.53 -3.11 -18.96
C GLU A 141 17.11 -3.60 -19.28
N LEU A 142 16.73 -3.62 -20.57
CA LEU A 142 15.47 -4.20 -21.05
C LEU A 142 15.68 -5.59 -21.63
N TYR A 143 14.87 -6.53 -21.16
CA TYR A 143 14.80 -7.92 -21.64
C TYR A 143 13.41 -8.23 -22.20
N VAL A 144 13.37 -9.19 -23.12
CA VAL A 144 12.12 -9.77 -23.64
C VAL A 144 12.21 -11.28 -23.57
N LEU A 145 11.18 -11.90 -23.03
CA LEU A 145 10.91 -13.33 -23.01
C LEU A 145 9.93 -13.66 -24.14
N ASP A 146 10.26 -14.59 -25.00
CA ASP A 146 9.31 -15.20 -25.94
C ASP A 146 8.59 -16.38 -25.29
N ILE A 147 7.26 -16.36 -25.30
CA ILE A 147 6.43 -17.34 -24.57
C ILE A 147 6.53 -18.73 -25.18
N ASN A 148 6.68 -18.85 -26.51
CA ASN A 148 6.68 -20.14 -27.19
C ASN A 148 7.99 -20.89 -26.99
N SER A 149 9.10 -20.19 -27.00
CA SER A 149 10.43 -20.78 -26.80
C SER A 149 10.86 -20.82 -25.32
N ALA A 150 10.16 -20.10 -24.44
CA ALA A 150 10.56 -19.86 -23.04
C ALA A 150 11.99 -19.29 -22.91
N ALA A 151 12.43 -18.50 -23.90
CA ALA A 151 13.75 -17.91 -23.94
C ALA A 151 13.70 -16.38 -23.80
N ALA A 152 14.47 -15.86 -22.85
CA ALA A 152 14.65 -14.42 -22.64
C ALA A 152 15.94 -13.95 -23.30
N ARG A 153 15.95 -12.69 -23.75
CA ARG A 153 17.15 -12.03 -24.26
C ARG A 153 17.13 -10.53 -23.96
N LYS A 154 18.29 -9.94 -23.85
CA LYS A 154 18.43 -8.49 -23.81
C LYS A 154 18.04 -7.88 -25.14
N VAL A 155 17.32 -6.75 -25.14
CA VAL A 155 16.84 -6.08 -26.36
C VAL A 155 17.91 -5.17 -26.94
N SER A 156 18.58 -4.38 -26.07
CA SER A 156 19.65 -3.46 -26.50
C SER A 156 20.61 -3.17 -25.33
N ASP A 157 21.73 -2.48 -25.64
CA ASP A 157 22.71 -2.07 -24.62
C ASP A 157 22.41 -0.71 -23.99
N ILE A 158 21.33 -0.04 -24.43
CA ILE A 158 20.95 1.26 -23.87
C ILE A 158 20.55 1.09 -22.40
N ALA A 159 21.10 1.97 -21.57
CA ALA A 159 20.70 2.07 -20.17
C ALA A 159 19.38 2.83 -20.04
N LEU A 160 18.44 2.28 -19.28
CA LEU A 160 17.15 2.90 -19.04
C LEU A 160 17.21 3.83 -17.81
N ASN A 161 16.42 4.91 -17.84
CA ASN A 161 16.23 5.80 -16.71
C ASN A 161 14.89 5.52 -16.04
N ALA A 162 14.90 4.98 -14.82
CA ALA A 162 13.72 4.65 -14.03
C ALA A 162 13.56 5.54 -12.79
N VAL A 163 14.20 6.71 -12.72
CA VAL A 163 14.09 7.67 -11.61
C VAL A 163 12.63 8.14 -11.41
N LEU A 164 11.93 8.37 -12.51
CA LEU A 164 10.52 8.81 -12.51
C LEU A 164 9.52 7.68 -12.85
N GLY A 165 9.84 6.45 -12.48
CA GLY A 165 8.94 5.29 -12.63
C GLY A 165 9.29 4.39 -13.83
N VAL A 166 8.30 3.65 -14.34
CA VAL A 166 8.47 2.62 -15.37
C VAL A 166 9.13 3.19 -16.64
N PRO A 167 10.30 2.67 -17.06
CA PRO A 167 11.11 3.30 -18.10
C PRO A 167 10.77 2.86 -19.54
N TYR A 168 9.76 2.03 -19.74
CA TYR A 168 9.36 1.56 -21.06
C TYR A 168 7.86 1.29 -21.14
N GLN A 169 7.32 1.34 -22.37
CA GLN A 169 5.94 0.97 -22.70
C GLN A 169 5.95 0.20 -24.02
N TRP A 170 5.17 -0.89 -24.11
CA TRP A 170 4.95 -1.56 -25.39
C TRP A 170 4.20 -0.67 -26.36
N LEU A 171 4.54 -0.75 -27.65
CA LEU A 171 3.65 -0.31 -28.72
C LEU A 171 2.69 -1.44 -29.11
N SER A 172 1.54 -1.07 -29.67
CA SER A 172 0.48 -2.02 -30.07
C SER A 172 0.92 -3.06 -31.13
N ASP A 173 2.04 -2.80 -31.81
CA ASP A 173 2.64 -3.73 -32.77
C ASP A 173 3.31 -4.97 -32.12
N SER A 174 3.45 -5.00 -30.80
CA SER A 174 4.15 -6.04 -30.03
C SER A 174 5.60 -6.32 -30.51
N LYS A 175 6.18 -5.35 -31.22
CA LYS A 175 7.52 -5.45 -31.83
C LYS A 175 8.42 -4.30 -31.43
N SER A 176 7.88 -3.27 -30.78
CA SER A 176 8.64 -2.09 -30.39
C SER A 176 8.15 -1.49 -29.09
N PHE A 177 8.95 -0.59 -28.52
CA PHE A 177 8.72 0.09 -27.26
C PHE A 177 8.90 1.60 -27.40
N ILE A 178 8.22 2.35 -26.56
CA ILE A 178 8.66 3.68 -26.17
C ILE A 178 9.51 3.53 -24.88
N ILE A 179 10.75 4.00 -24.90
CA ILE A 179 11.66 3.91 -23.77
C ILE A 179 12.13 5.29 -23.31
N ARG A 180 12.48 5.39 -22.05
CA ARG A 180 13.25 6.50 -21.46
C ARG A 180 14.67 6.04 -21.25
N GLY A 181 15.52 6.29 -22.25
CA GLY A 181 16.93 5.93 -22.21
C GLY A 181 17.79 7.02 -21.55
N ILE A 182 18.90 6.62 -20.95
CA ILE A 182 19.91 7.56 -20.49
C ILE A 182 20.66 8.10 -21.74
N PRO A 183 20.62 9.42 -22.01
CA PRO A 183 21.25 9.96 -23.20
C PRO A 183 22.78 9.86 -23.11
N ALA A 184 23.43 9.50 -24.21
CA ALA A 184 24.91 9.44 -24.28
C ALA A 184 25.56 10.82 -23.97
N SER A 185 24.85 11.90 -24.25
CA SER A 185 25.31 13.28 -23.99
C SER A 185 25.20 13.72 -22.53
N ARG A 186 24.69 12.87 -21.61
CA ARG A 186 24.47 13.26 -20.21
C ARG A 186 25.77 13.68 -19.48
N GLY A 187 26.92 13.16 -19.90
CA GLY A 187 28.22 13.47 -19.30
C GLY A 187 28.39 12.90 -17.88
N ALA A 188 29.38 13.46 -17.16
CA ALA A 188 29.68 13.07 -15.78
C ALA A 188 28.68 13.65 -14.80
N ALA A 189 28.44 12.92 -13.69
CA ALA A 189 27.59 13.40 -12.62
C ALA A 189 28.14 14.70 -12.01
N PRO A 190 27.26 15.64 -11.60
CA PRO A 190 27.68 16.86 -10.91
C PRO A 190 28.48 16.53 -9.65
N GLU A 191 29.59 17.20 -9.45
CA GLU A 191 30.35 17.11 -8.21
C GLU A 191 29.53 17.69 -7.05
N ILE A 192 29.45 16.91 -5.96
CA ILE A 192 28.79 17.33 -4.73
C ILE A 192 29.81 18.04 -3.86
N SER A 193 29.75 19.37 -3.82
CA SER A 193 30.55 20.12 -2.87
C SER A 193 30.12 19.77 -1.44
N ARG A 194 31.09 19.41 -0.58
CA ARG A 194 30.85 19.27 0.86
C ARG A 194 30.64 20.63 1.54
N ILE A 195 31.07 21.70 0.91
CA ILE A 195 30.93 23.07 1.41
C ILE A 195 29.61 23.61 0.86
N PRO A 196 28.64 23.93 1.72
CA PRO A 196 27.40 24.57 1.30
C PRO A 196 27.68 25.93 0.63
N THR A 197 27.08 26.19 -0.49
CA THR A 197 27.20 27.48 -1.19
C THR A 197 26.35 28.58 -0.57
N GLY A 198 25.44 28.22 0.35
CA GLY A 198 24.57 29.14 1.08
C GLY A 198 23.59 28.42 1.99
N PRO A 199 22.78 29.14 2.78
CA PRO A 199 21.73 28.57 3.59
C PRO A 199 20.56 28.05 2.73
N THR A 200 19.76 27.15 3.29
CA THR A 200 18.45 26.79 2.72
C THR A 200 17.45 27.90 3.06
N ILE A 201 16.85 28.52 2.03
CA ILE A 201 15.89 29.61 2.17
C ILE A 201 14.53 29.12 1.66
N GLN A 202 13.50 29.25 2.50
CA GLN A 202 12.10 29.04 2.14
C GLN A 202 11.35 30.34 2.42
N GLU A 203 10.61 30.84 1.43
CA GLU A 203 9.87 32.10 1.52
C GLU A 203 8.42 31.88 1.14
N ASN A 204 7.51 32.53 1.87
CA ASN A 204 6.10 32.66 1.49
C ASN A 204 5.71 34.13 1.51
N LEU A 205 5.26 34.64 0.39
CA LEU A 205 4.89 36.05 0.20
C LEU A 205 3.41 36.31 0.58
N GLY A 206 2.89 35.63 1.58
CA GLY A 206 1.55 35.86 2.13
C GLY A 206 0.43 35.05 1.47
N THR A 207 0.72 34.22 0.51
CA THR A 207 -0.27 33.31 -0.09
C THR A 207 -0.59 32.17 0.88
N LYS A 208 -1.90 31.95 1.16
CA LYS A 208 -2.33 30.81 1.97
C LYS A 208 -2.12 29.50 1.19
N ALA A 209 -1.16 28.71 1.62
CA ALA A 209 -0.92 27.37 1.13
C ALA A 209 -1.03 26.41 2.30
N GLN A 210 -2.17 25.73 2.45
CA GLN A 210 -2.28 24.61 3.38
C GLN A 210 -1.53 23.44 2.77
N ALA A 211 -0.35 23.11 3.30
CA ALA A 211 0.48 22.05 2.77
C ALA A 211 0.73 20.98 3.80
N ALA A 212 0.74 19.72 3.35
CA ALA A 212 1.41 18.65 4.08
C ALA A 212 2.91 18.96 4.16
N THR A 213 3.55 18.55 5.24
CA THR A 213 5.01 18.54 5.33
C THR A 213 5.56 17.40 4.49
N PHE A 214 6.52 17.69 3.63
CA PHE A 214 7.20 16.70 2.81
C PHE A 214 8.64 16.49 3.29
N GLN A 215 9.18 15.30 3.02
CA GLN A 215 10.60 14.98 3.23
C GLN A 215 11.31 14.79 1.89
N ASP A 216 12.63 14.67 1.96
CA ASP A 216 13.48 14.40 0.81
C ASP A 216 13.35 15.49 -0.29
N LEU A 217 13.01 16.73 0.11
CA LEU A 217 12.88 17.88 -0.81
C LEU A 217 14.25 18.37 -1.33
N LEU A 218 14.22 19.11 -2.42
CA LEU A 218 15.38 19.93 -2.84
C LEU A 218 15.64 21.00 -1.79
N LYS A 219 16.90 21.39 -1.58
CA LYS A 219 17.29 22.33 -0.53
C LYS A 219 18.14 23.49 -1.05
N ASN A 220 18.74 23.33 -2.22
CA ASN A 220 19.70 24.27 -2.76
C ASN A 220 19.90 24.04 -4.27
N PRO A 221 20.60 24.93 -4.99
CA PRO A 221 20.85 24.80 -6.42
C PRO A 221 21.72 23.56 -6.80
N SER A 222 22.51 23.02 -5.87
CA SER A 222 23.26 21.77 -6.11
C SER A 222 22.30 20.57 -6.20
N ASP A 223 21.30 20.52 -5.32
CA ASP A 223 20.26 19.46 -5.35
C ASP A 223 19.44 19.55 -6.65
N GLU A 224 19.15 20.76 -7.14
CA GLU A 224 18.47 20.95 -8.43
C GLU A 224 19.28 20.37 -9.59
N LYS A 225 20.61 20.64 -9.64
CA LYS A 225 21.49 20.10 -10.67
C LYS A 225 21.57 18.57 -10.61
N GLN A 226 21.62 18.01 -9.41
CA GLN A 226 21.62 16.56 -9.23
C GLN A 226 20.27 15.95 -9.66
N PHE A 227 19.15 16.53 -9.23
CA PHE A 227 17.83 16.08 -9.66
C PHE A 227 17.72 16.11 -11.19
N GLU A 228 18.06 17.22 -11.81
CA GLU A 228 18.03 17.38 -13.27
C GLU A 228 18.90 16.33 -13.96
N TYR A 229 20.12 16.13 -13.48
CA TYR A 229 21.07 15.16 -14.04
C TYR A 229 20.52 13.72 -13.98
N TYR A 230 20.09 13.27 -12.79
CA TYR A 230 19.64 11.88 -12.61
C TYR A 230 18.26 11.60 -13.23
N ALA A 231 17.35 12.57 -13.25
CA ALA A 231 16.03 12.44 -13.83
C ALA A 231 16.01 12.67 -15.36
N THR A 232 17.08 13.22 -15.93
CA THR A 232 17.19 13.47 -17.38
C THR A 232 17.21 12.16 -18.17
N SER A 233 16.36 12.08 -19.17
CA SER A 233 16.26 10.95 -20.11
C SER A 233 15.96 11.43 -21.53
N GLN A 234 16.01 10.52 -22.48
CA GLN A 234 15.57 10.74 -23.84
C GLN A 234 14.47 9.75 -24.21
N ALA A 235 13.36 10.24 -24.74
CA ALA A 235 12.31 9.37 -25.28
C ALA A 235 12.73 8.83 -26.65
N MET A 236 12.70 7.51 -26.78
CA MET A 236 13.10 6.80 -28.01
C MET A 236 12.14 5.65 -28.30
N LYS A 237 11.95 5.36 -29.59
CA LYS A 237 11.38 4.11 -30.06
C LYS A 237 12.48 3.06 -30.17
N LEU A 238 12.30 1.92 -29.51
CA LEU A 238 13.22 0.80 -29.53
C LEU A 238 12.53 -0.41 -30.17
N GLY A 239 13.08 -0.89 -31.29
CA GLY A 239 12.64 -2.14 -31.91
C GLY A 239 13.18 -3.38 -31.19
N LEU A 240 12.49 -4.52 -31.33
CA LEU A 240 12.98 -5.82 -30.86
C LEU A 240 14.27 -6.27 -31.56
N ASP A 241 14.58 -5.71 -32.71
CA ASP A 241 15.83 -5.90 -33.46
C ASP A 241 16.98 -5.05 -32.90
N GLY A 242 16.73 -4.22 -31.90
CA GLY A 242 17.69 -3.30 -31.28
C GLY A 242 17.76 -1.93 -31.98
N SER A 243 16.97 -1.69 -33.04
CA SER A 243 16.90 -0.39 -33.71
C SER A 243 16.41 0.70 -32.77
N LEU A 244 17.04 1.88 -32.81
CA LEU A 244 16.72 3.02 -31.96
C LEU A 244 16.38 4.23 -32.83
N GLN A 245 15.25 4.87 -32.51
CA GLN A 245 14.81 6.12 -33.15
C GLN A 245 14.43 7.14 -32.08
N PRO A 246 15.11 8.30 -32.00
CA PRO A 246 14.71 9.38 -31.10
C PRO A 246 13.31 9.90 -31.45
N ILE A 247 12.49 10.14 -30.42
CA ILE A 247 11.18 10.77 -30.53
C ILE A 247 11.25 12.20 -30.04
N TRP A 248 12.00 12.41 -28.95
CA TRP A 248 12.11 13.70 -28.33
C TRP A 248 13.55 13.97 -27.84
N ASN A 249 13.82 15.25 -27.63
CA ASN A 249 15.11 15.71 -27.12
C ASN A 249 15.34 15.27 -25.65
N VAL A 250 16.51 15.59 -25.16
CA VAL A 250 16.96 15.27 -23.81
C VAL A 250 16.31 16.21 -22.79
N GLY A 251 15.76 15.68 -21.70
CA GLY A 251 15.16 16.43 -20.59
C GLY A 251 14.59 15.54 -19.50
N VAL A 252 13.89 16.14 -18.54
CA VAL A 252 13.26 15.42 -17.43
C VAL A 252 11.88 14.93 -17.86
N ILE A 253 11.77 13.68 -18.27
CA ILE A 253 10.53 13.07 -18.76
C ILE A 253 9.83 12.36 -17.60
N ALA A 254 8.67 12.90 -17.17
CA ALA A 254 7.82 12.29 -16.14
C ALA A 254 7.10 11.06 -16.68
N THR A 255 6.41 11.20 -17.82
CA THR A 255 5.68 10.10 -18.46
C THR A 255 5.89 10.09 -19.98
N SER A 256 5.77 8.91 -20.58
CA SER A 256 5.75 8.70 -22.02
C SER A 256 4.72 7.61 -22.33
N SER A 257 3.55 7.99 -22.87
CA SER A 257 2.43 7.08 -23.07
C SER A 257 2.06 7.01 -24.56
N PRO A 258 2.22 5.86 -25.22
CA PRO A 258 1.79 5.72 -26.60
C PRO A 258 0.26 5.69 -26.72
N SER A 259 -0.28 6.21 -27.84
CA SER A 259 -1.68 6.02 -28.19
C SER A 259 -1.99 4.53 -28.45
N PRO A 260 -3.22 4.06 -28.27
CA PRO A 260 -3.59 2.67 -28.51
C PRO A 260 -3.20 2.15 -29.89
N ASP A 261 -3.29 2.98 -30.96
CA ASP A 261 -2.88 2.59 -32.33
C ASP A 261 -1.35 2.66 -32.54
N GLY A 262 -0.60 3.15 -31.55
CA GLY A 262 0.87 3.27 -31.61
C GLY A 262 1.40 4.37 -32.52
N LYS A 263 0.55 5.28 -33.01
CA LYS A 263 0.98 6.37 -33.90
C LYS A 263 1.46 7.61 -33.16
N TYR A 264 0.94 7.87 -31.98
CA TYR A 264 1.27 9.06 -31.18
C TYR A 264 1.85 8.67 -29.84
N VAL A 265 2.57 9.61 -29.21
CA VAL A 265 3.09 9.52 -27.84
C VAL A 265 2.72 10.80 -27.11
N LEU A 266 2.10 10.64 -25.96
CA LEU A 266 1.91 11.71 -24.98
C LEU A 266 3.16 11.78 -24.11
N LEU A 267 3.87 12.91 -24.12
CA LEU A 267 5.04 13.16 -23.29
C LEU A 267 4.71 14.22 -22.25
N GLU A 268 4.94 13.91 -20.99
CA GLU A 268 4.95 14.89 -19.92
C GLU A 268 6.39 15.16 -19.50
N THR A 269 6.82 16.41 -19.58
CA THR A 269 8.19 16.83 -19.29
C THR A 269 8.20 17.86 -18.18
N ILE A 270 9.02 17.64 -17.16
CA ILE A 270 9.18 18.56 -16.04
C ILE A 270 10.20 19.64 -16.41
N HIS A 271 9.90 20.88 -16.04
CA HIS A 271 10.79 22.01 -16.29
C HIS A 271 10.90 22.94 -15.08
N ARG A 272 11.83 23.89 -15.15
CA ARG A 272 12.01 24.92 -14.13
C ARG A 272 10.88 25.95 -14.14
N PRO A 273 10.62 26.63 -12.98
CA PRO A 273 11.40 26.57 -11.72
C PRO A 273 11.05 25.33 -10.89
N PHE A 274 12.05 24.73 -10.23
CA PHE A 274 11.80 23.69 -9.25
C PHE A 274 11.46 24.30 -7.88
N SER A 275 10.87 23.48 -6.98
CA SER A 275 10.43 23.92 -5.67
C SER A 275 11.22 23.25 -4.55
N TYR A 276 11.43 23.99 -3.45
CA TYR A 276 11.96 23.48 -2.18
C TYR A 276 10.85 23.18 -1.16
N LEU A 277 9.58 23.34 -1.55
CA LEU A 277 8.42 23.20 -0.67
C LEU A 277 7.57 21.97 -0.99
N VAL A 278 7.64 21.48 -2.22
CA VAL A 278 6.82 20.35 -2.71
C VAL A 278 7.66 19.30 -3.43
N THR A 279 7.10 18.14 -3.61
CA THR A 279 7.73 17.02 -4.31
C THR A 279 7.56 17.14 -5.83
N VAL A 280 8.33 16.36 -6.59
CA VAL A 280 8.43 16.40 -8.05
C VAL A 280 7.09 16.32 -8.79
N ASN A 281 6.10 15.61 -8.26
CA ASN A 281 4.75 15.51 -8.86
C ASN A 281 3.93 16.80 -8.82
N ARG A 282 4.49 17.88 -8.27
CA ARG A 282 3.90 19.21 -8.23
C ARG A 282 4.77 20.25 -8.94
N PHE A 283 5.88 19.84 -9.54
CA PHE A 283 6.73 20.74 -10.34
C PHE A 283 6.04 21.11 -11.64
N PRO A 284 6.44 22.23 -12.26
CA PRO A 284 5.92 22.62 -13.56
C PRO A 284 6.15 21.50 -14.58
N SER A 285 5.12 21.19 -15.37
CA SER A 285 5.23 20.17 -16.40
C SER A 285 4.51 20.55 -17.67
N LYS A 286 5.07 20.14 -18.79
CA LYS A 286 4.51 20.39 -20.11
C LYS A 286 4.06 19.07 -20.71
N VAL A 287 2.82 19.04 -21.19
CA VAL A 287 2.21 17.88 -21.84
C VAL A 287 2.15 18.14 -23.35
N ASP A 288 2.97 17.38 -24.07
CA ASP A 288 3.11 17.50 -25.52
C ASP A 288 2.68 16.19 -26.22
N ILE A 289 2.17 16.30 -27.44
CA ILE A 289 1.86 15.15 -28.30
C ILE A 289 2.87 15.12 -29.44
N TYR A 290 3.47 13.95 -29.65
CA TYR A 290 4.37 13.66 -30.77
C TYR A 290 3.86 12.46 -31.55
N GLU A 291 4.18 12.38 -32.85
CA GLU A 291 4.13 11.11 -33.57
C GLU A 291 5.25 10.19 -33.08
N THR A 292 5.05 8.90 -33.13
CA THR A 292 6.11 7.90 -32.83
C THR A 292 7.31 7.97 -33.79
N THR A 293 7.20 8.75 -34.86
CA THR A 293 8.27 9.11 -35.79
C THR A 293 9.17 10.23 -35.29
N GLY A 294 8.76 10.96 -34.22
CA GLY A 294 9.46 12.10 -33.65
C GLY A 294 8.92 13.46 -34.09
N THR A 295 7.90 13.49 -34.94
CA THR A 295 7.28 14.75 -35.37
C THR A 295 6.46 15.36 -34.24
N PHE A 296 6.72 16.60 -33.87
CA PHE A 296 5.88 17.35 -32.93
C PHE A 296 4.50 17.62 -33.53
N VAL A 297 3.46 17.38 -32.73
CA VAL A 297 2.06 17.60 -33.16
C VAL A 297 1.46 18.81 -32.43
N LYS A 298 1.46 18.82 -31.09
CA LYS A 298 0.78 19.85 -30.31
C LYS A 298 1.27 19.88 -28.87
N THR A 299 1.35 21.05 -28.29
CA THR A 299 1.34 21.24 -26.83
C THR A 299 -0.10 21.20 -26.34
N GLN A 300 -0.44 20.25 -25.48
CA GLN A 300 -1.75 20.18 -24.85
C GLN A 300 -1.90 21.22 -23.76
N ILE A 301 -0.90 21.31 -22.88
CA ILE A 301 -0.87 22.28 -21.78
C ILE A 301 0.54 22.42 -21.22
N ASP A 302 0.81 23.59 -20.64
CA ASP A 302 1.94 23.86 -19.75
C ASP A 302 1.36 24.08 -18.34
N ILE A 303 1.61 23.12 -17.43
CA ILE A 303 1.07 23.11 -16.06
C ILE A 303 2.05 23.88 -15.17
N PRO A 304 1.61 24.95 -14.48
CA PRO A 304 2.48 25.71 -13.60
C PRO A 304 2.84 24.94 -12.33
N LEU A 305 3.77 25.49 -11.54
CA LEU A 305 4.13 24.98 -10.22
C LEU A 305 2.92 24.92 -9.28
N LEU A 306 2.66 23.74 -8.70
CA LEU A 306 1.46 23.45 -7.90
C LEU A 306 1.75 23.48 -6.38
N GLU A 307 2.35 24.54 -5.86
CA GLU A 307 2.59 24.72 -4.42
C GLU A 307 1.30 24.99 -3.63
N ASN A 308 0.32 25.65 -4.25
CA ASN A 308 -0.87 26.18 -3.60
C ASN A 308 -2.14 25.34 -3.89
N VAL A 309 -2.00 24.03 -4.10
CA VAL A 309 -3.16 23.15 -4.26
C VAL A 309 -3.91 23.05 -2.93
N PRO A 310 -5.24 23.20 -2.88
CA PRO A 310 -6.01 23.00 -1.67
C PRO A 310 -5.72 21.65 -1.00
N TRP A 311 -5.83 21.61 0.33
CA TRP A 311 -5.60 20.39 1.10
C TRP A 311 -6.91 19.60 1.29
N GLY A 312 -6.80 18.27 1.26
CA GLY A 312 -7.88 17.33 1.57
C GLY A 312 -8.16 16.33 0.47
N PRO A 313 -8.85 15.24 0.78
CA PRO A 313 -9.11 14.14 -0.17
C PRO A 313 -9.95 14.53 -1.40
N ASP A 314 -10.80 15.56 -1.25
CA ASP A 314 -11.65 16.08 -2.32
C ASP A 314 -11.05 17.31 -3.01
N ALA A 315 -9.83 17.72 -2.63
CA ALA A 315 -9.09 18.78 -3.29
C ALA A 315 -8.48 18.28 -4.61
N ALA A 316 -8.32 19.20 -5.56
CA ALA A 316 -7.69 18.92 -6.85
C ALA A 316 -6.89 20.15 -7.34
N PRO A 317 -5.90 19.98 -8.22
CA PRO A 317 -5.33 21.09 -8.96
C PRO A 317 -6.41 21.80 -9.78
N SER A 318 -6.28 23.11 -9.93
CA SER A 318 -7.07 23.88 -10.89
C SER A 318 -6.57 23.59 -12.32
N GLY A 319 -7.46 23.65 -13.30
CA GLY A 319 -7.13 23.41 -14.71
C GLY A 319 -7.12 21.93 -15.11
N GLN A 320 -6.40 21.67 -16.19
CA GLN A 320 -6.33 20.31 -16.76
C GLN A 320 -5.46 19.39 -15.92
N ARG A 321 -5.89 18.15 -15.79
CA ARG A 321 -5.16 17.09 -15.09
C ARG A 321 -5.50 15.70 -15.62
N GLY A 322 -4.65 14.72 -15.37
CA GLY A 322 -4.92 13.31 -15.68
C GLY A 322 -5.07 13.02 -17.15
N HIS A 323 -4.21 13.64 -17.98
CA HIS A 323 -4.17 13.38 -19.41
C HIS A 323 -3.87 11.91 -19.69
N ASN A 324 -4.69 11.26 -20.53
CA ASN A 324 -4.51 9.86 -20.88
C ASN A 324 -5.26 9.54 -22.20
N TRP A 325 -4.97 8.38 -22.78
CA TRP A 325 -5.64 7.87 -23.95
C TRP A 325 -6.92 7.12 -23.61
N ARG A 326 -7.94 7.22 -24.47
CA ARG A 326 -9.09 6.31 -24.42
C ARG A 326 -8.64 4.93 -24.93
N ASN A 327 -8.78 3.92 -24.09
CA ASN A 327 -8.32 2.55 -24.41
C ASN A 327 -9.13 1.92 -25.55
N ASP A 328 -10.37 2.34 -25.76
CA ASP A 328 -11.30 1.83 -26.78
C ASP A 328 -11.14 2.52 -28.15
N ALA A 329 -10.36 3.60 -28.24
CA ALA A 329 -10.19 4.40 -29.44
C ALA A 329 -8.74 4.38 -29.94
N ALA A 330 -8.52 4.60 -31.24
CA ALA A 330 -7.20 4.56 -31.86
C ALA A 330 -6.24 5.61 -31.28
N ALA A 331 -6.67 6.88 -31.24
CA ALA A 331 -5.88 8.00 -30.75
C ALA A 331 -6.80 9.15 -30.30
N THR A 332 -7.51 8.94 -29.21
CA THR A 332 -8.34 9.97 -28.59
C THR A 332 -7.77 10.27 -27.20
N LEU A 333 -7.28 11.49 -27.01
CA LEU A 333 -6.83 11.98 -25.71
C LEU A 333 -8.04 12.36 -24.85
N TYR A 334 -7.98 12.12 -23.52
CA TYR A 334 -8.91 12.70 -22.56
C TYR A 334 -8.17 13.33 -21.37
N TRP A 335 -8.83 14.27 -20.72
CA TRP A 335 -8.35 14.90 -19.48
C TRP A 335 -9.52 15.38 -18.63
N VAL A 336 -9.22 15.83 -17.42
CA VAL A 336 -10.20 16.30 -16.44
C VAL A 336 -9.92 17.75 -16.06
N GLU A 337 -10.97 18.55 -15.94
CA GLU A 337 -10.87 19.94 -15.46
C GLU A 337 -11.78 20.17 -14.24
N ALA A 338 -11.24 20.85 -13.21
CA ALA A 338 -11.98 21.21 -12.02
C ALA A 338 -12.72 22.53 -12.20
N ARG A 339 -14.04 22.52 -12.29
CA ARG A 339 -14.89 23.72 -12.45
C ARG A 339 -14.98 24.56 -11.17
N ASP A 340 -14.72 23.99 -10.00
CA ASP A 340 -14.62 24.68 -8.71
C ASP A 340 -13.22 25.24 -8.42
N GLY A 341 -12.29 25.14 -9.37
CA GLY A 341 -10.88 25.50 -9.17
C GLY A 341 -10.14 24.57 -8.23
N GLY A 342 -10.67 23.35 -8.03
CA GLY A 342 -10.08 22.33 -7.14
C GLY A 342 -10.40 22.52 -5.66
N ASP A 343 -11.16 23.54 -5.28
CA ASP A 343 -11.52 23.84 -3.90
C ASP A 343 -12.83 23.12 -3.50
N PRO A 344 -12.77 22.09 -2.64
CA PRO A 344 -13.95 21.33 -2.22
C PRO A 344 -14.95 22.18 -1.42
N LYS A 345 -14.56 23.34 -0.86
CA LYS A 345 -15.42 24.23 -0.08
C LYS A 345 -16.37 25.06 -0.95
N LYS A 346 -16.05 25.22 -2.25
CA LYS A 346 -16.96 25.89 -3.18
C LYS A 346 -18.20 25.03 -3.45
N LYS A 347 -19.37 25.63 -3.36
CA LYS A 347 -20.66 24.96 -3.64
C LYS A 347 -21.04 25.20 -5.09
N ILE A 348 -20.85 24.22 -5.96
CA ILE A 348 -21.25 24.22 -7.37
C ILE A 348 -21.87 22.89 -7.75
N ALA A 349 -22.71 22.90 -8.79
CA ALA A 349 -23.43 21.69 -9.23
C ALA A 349 -22.53 20.68 -9.94
N ILE A 350 -21.60 21.14 -10.77
CA ILE A 350 -20.65 20.33 -11.53
C ILE A 350 -19.25 20.69 -11.07
N ARG A 351 -18.55 19.72 -10.48
CA ARG A 351 -17.21 19.93 -9.94
C ARG A 351 -16.11 19.62 -10.94
N ASP A 352 -16.27 18.52 -11.67
CA ASP A 352 -15.29 18.08 -12.68
C ASP A 352 -15.98 17.86 -14.01
N VAL A 353 -15.26 18.13 -15.10
CA VAL A 353 -15.66 17.74 -16.45
C VAL A 353 -14.56 16.92 -17.11
N VAL A 354 -14.97 15.95 -17.94
CA VAL A 354 -14.05 15.15 -18.73
C VAL A 354 -14.17 15.60 -20.18
N LEU A 355 -13.05 15.98 -20.77
CA LEU A 355 -12.95 16.43 -22.14
C LEU A 355 -12.15 15.43 -22.96
N THR A 356 -12.42 15.38 -24.26
CA THR A 356 -11.69 14.57 -25.24
C THR A 356 -11.25 15.40 -26.43
N SER A 357 -10.16 14.93 -27.08
CA SER A 357 -9.69 15.46 -28.36
C SER A 357 -9.20 14.29 -29.21
N ASP A 358 -9.74 14.19 -30.43
CA ASP A 358 -9.40 13.14 -31.38
C ASP A 358 -8.21 13.55 -32.24
N ALA A 359 -7.38 12.60 -32.66
CA ALA A 359 -6.33 12.85 -33.65
C ALA A 359 -6.95 13.41 -34.95
N PRO A 360 -6.29 14.39 -35.63
CA PRO A 360 -4.96 14.96 -35.38
C PRO A 360 -4.89 16.10 -34.32
N PHE A 361 -5.83 16.22 -33.40
CA PHE A 361 -5.90 17.16 -32.28
C PHE A 361 -6.07 18.64 -32.67
N THR A 362 -6.58 18.92 -33.84
CA THR A 362 -6.85 20.27 -34.40
C THR A 362 -8.26 20.77 -34.10
N GLY A 363 -9.18 19.86 -33.71
CA GLY A 363 -10.56 20.22 -33.35
C GLY A 363 -10.69 20.77 -31.94
N GLU A 364 -11.84 21.44 -31.68
CA GLU A 364 -12.18 21.86 -30.33
C GLU A 364 -12.43 20.64 -29.42
N PRO A 365 -11.99 20.70 -28.16
CA PRO A 365 -12.27 19.64 -27.19
C PRO A 365 -13.76 19.40 -26.97
N LYS A 366 -14.16 18.14 -26.86
CA LYS A 366 -15.54 17.76 -26.59
C LYS A 366 -15.72 17.36 -25.13
N GLU A 367 -16.69 18.00 -24.44
CA GLU A 367 -17.09 17.56 -23.10
C GLU A 367 -17.93 16.29 -23.24
N ILE A 368 -17.44 15.19 -22.63
CA ILE A 368 -18.12 13.87 -22.68
C ILE A 368 -18.71 13.48 -21.34
N TYR A 369 -18.35 14.16 -20.27
CA TYR A 369 -18.89 13.87 -18.95
C TYR A 369 -18.79 15.06 -18.01
N ALA A 370 -19.89 15.35 -17.30
CA ALA A 370 -19.97 16.33 -16.23
C ALA A 370 -20.26 15.65 -14.90
N ALA A 371 -19.33 15.74 -13.95
CA ALA A 371 -19.41 15.09 -12.64
C ALA A 371 -19.88 16.05 -11.57
N ALA A 372 -20.88 15.67 -10.79
CA ALA A 372 -21.32 16.42 -9.63
C ALA A 372 -20.30 16.40 -8.48
N PHE A 373 -19.50 15.34 -8.41
CA PHE A 373 -18.41 15.13 -7.47
C PHE A 373 -17.07 15.08 -8.18
N ARG A 374 -16.00 14.67 -7.49
CA ARG A 374 -14.70 14.46 -8.15
C ARG A 374 -14.76 13.24 -9.06
N PHE A 375 -14.25 13.41 -10.27
CA PHE A 375 -14.02 12.29 -11.18
C PHE A 375 -13.11 11.25 -10.53
N GLY A 376 -13.60 10.02 -10.46
CA GLY A 376 -12.92 8.89 -9.83
C GLY A 376 -12.22 7.94 -10.81
N GLY A 377 -12.52 8.08 -12.10
CA GLY A 377 -11.97 7.24 -13.17
C GLY A 377 -13.01 6.84 -14.21
N VAL A 378 -12.53 6.26 -15.29
CA VAL A 378 -13.35 5.71 -16.38
C VAL A 378 -12.86 4.33 -16.77
N THR A 379 -13.81 3.42 -17.04
CA THR A 379 -13.56 2.13 -17.71
C THR A 379 -14.22 2.17 -19.07
N TRP A 380 -13.39 2.24 -20.10
CA TRP A 380 -13.84 2.28 -21.48
C TRP A 380 -14.31 0.89 -21.94
N GLY A 381 -15.35 0.84 -22.76
CA GLY A 381 -15.84 -0.39 -23.38
C GLY A 381 -15.77 -0.31 -24.90
N ASN A 382 -16.47 0.67 -25.45
CA ASN A 382 -16.47 1.00 -26.87
C ASN A 382 -17.07 2.40 -27.06
N ASP A 383 -17.27 2.84 -28.29
CA ASP A 383 -17.83 4.16 -28.64
C ASP A 383 -19.27 4.41 -28.12
N GLN A 384 -19.97 3.36 -27.67
CA GLN A 384 -21.34 3.42 -27.12
C GLN A 384 -21.39 3.21 -25.61
N THR A 385 -20.31 2.70 -24.99
CA THR A 385 -20.35 2.20 -23.60
C THR A 385 -19.08 2.51 -22.86
N ALA A 386 -19.19 3.30 -21.79
CA ALA A 386 -18.14 3.51 -20.81
C ALA A 386 -18.73 3.65 -19.40
N LEU A 387 -18.00 3.25 -18.39
CA LEU A 387 -18.38 3.41 -16.99
C LEU A 387 -17.56 4.52 -16.35
N PHE A 388 -18.21 5.60 -15.97
CA PHE A 388 -17.61 6.73 -15.27
C PHE A 388 -17.89 6.63 -13.78
N SER A 389 -16.87 6.85 -12.96
CA SER A 389 -17.01 6.88 -11.50
C SER A 389 -16.81 8.29 -10.96
N GLU A 390 -17.61 8.63 -9.95
CA GLU A 390 -17.50 9.85 -9.16
C GLU A 390 -17.30 9.48 -7.69
N ARG A 391 -16.59 10.32 -6.95
CA ARG A 391 -16.39 10.15 -5.52
C ARG A 391 -16.46 11.47 -4.77
N TRP A 392 -16.96 11.41 -3.52
CA TRP A 392 -16.91 12.52 -2.59
C TRP A 392 -16.57 11.99 -1.20
N TYR A 393 -15.34 12.23 -0.79
CA TYR A 393 -14.80 11.65 0.43
C TYR A 393 -15.49 12.15 1.69
N ALA A 394 -15.82 13.44 1.77
CA ALA A 394 -16.46 14.03 2.95
C ALA A 394 -17.75 13.33 3.35
N THR A 395 -18.53 12.81 2.38
CA THR A 395 -19.78 12.06 2.61
C THR A 395 -19.68 10.56 2.31
N ARG A 396 -18.46 10.08 1.99
CA ARG A 396 -18.21 8.69 1.56
C ARG A 396 -19.01 8.27 0.33
N LYS A 397 -19.47 9.22 -0.47
CA LYS A 397 -20.26 8.96 -1.67
C LYS A 397 -19.39 8.39 -2.80
N THR A 398 -19.90 7.37 -3.47
CA THR A 398 -19.36 6.86 -4.75
C THR A 398 -20.51 6.54 -5.69
N ILE A 399 -20.38 6.96 -6.94
CA ILE A 399 -21.39 6.78 -7.98
C ILE A 399 -20.72 6.21 -9.22
N THR A 400 -21.31 5.19 -9.83
CA THR A 400 -20.90 4.70 -11.15
C THR A 400 -22.03 4.93 -12.15
N LYS A 401 -21.69 5.57 -13.28
CA LYS A 401 -22.66 5.88 -14.35
C LYS A 401 -22.22 5.25 -15.66
N LEU A 402 -23.20 4.71 -16.35
CA LEU A 402 -23.07 4.31 -17.75
C LEU A 402 -23.21 5.55 -18.64
N VAL A 403 -22.26 5.73 -19.52
CA VAL A 403 -22.22 6.84 -20.48
C VAL A 403 -22.03 6.28 -21.87
N ASN A 404 -22.72 6.83 -22.84
CA ASN A 404 -22.45 6.62 -24.26
C ASN A 404 -21.46 7.71 -24.73
N PRO A 405 -20.17 7.40 -24.99
CA PRO A 405 -19.20 8.41 -25.38
C PRO A 405 -19.53 9.15 -26.69
N SER A 406 -20.27 8.51 -27.61
CA SER A 406 -20.71 9.12 -28.87
C SER A 406 -21.95 10.03 -28.70
N SER A 407 -22.71 9.86 -27.61
CA SER A 407 -23.93 10.65 -27.31
C SER A 407 -24.05 10.84 -25.78
N PRO A 408 -23.21 11.68 -25.15
CA PRO A 408 -23.02 11.69 -23.68
C PRO A 408 -24.14 12.38 -22.88
N ALA A 409 -25.19 12.88 -23.51
CA ALA A 409 -26.19 13.79 -22.92
C ALA A 409 -26.96 13.19 -21.73
N ASN A 410 -27.11 11.87 -21.62
CA ASN A 410 -27.97 11.19 -20.63
C ASN A 410 -27.23 10.07 -19.88
N PRO A 411 -26.33 10.38 -18.94
CA PRO A 411 -25.68 9.37 -18.13
C PRO A 411 -26.67 8.60 -17.25
N VAL A 412 -26.56 7.26 -17.23
CA VAL A 412 -27.45 6.40 -16.44
C VAL A 412 -26.73 5.95 -15.16
N VAL A 413 -27.27 6.25 -13.99
CA VAL A 413 -26.72 5.76 -12.73
C VAL A 413 -26.89 4.23 -12.65
N LEU A 414 -25.79 3.50 -12.52
CA LEU A 414 -25.78 2.06 -12.28
C LEU A 414 -25.65 1.76 -10.79
N PHE A 415 -24.70 2.40 -10.11
CA PHE A 415 -24.45 2.21 -8.69
C PHE A 415 -24.32 3.56 -7.99
N ASP A 416 -25.00 3.71 -6.85
CA ASP A 416 -24.96 4.87 -5.99
C ASP A 416 -24.93 4.38 -4.53
N ARG A 417 -23.77 4.51 -3.85
CA ARG A 417 -23.56 3.94 -2.53
C ARG A 417 -22.55 4.72 -1.70
N SER A 418 -22.46 4.38 -0.41
CA SER A 418 -21.32 4.76 0.41
C SER A 418 -20.09 3.90 0.08
N SER A 419 -18.92 4.51 0.00
CA SER A 419 -17.65 3.78 -0.12
C SER A 419 -17.33 2.95 1.14
N GLU A 420 -17.93 3.29 2.29
CA GLU A 420 -17.79 2.52 3.54
C GLU A 420 -18.66 1.27 3.55
N ASP A 421 -19.72 1.22 2.73
CA ASP A 421 -20.63 0.08 2.66
C ASP A 421 -20.01 -1.05 1.82
N ARG A 422 -19.46 -2.03 2.51
CA ARG A 422 -18.79 -3.18 1.90
C ARG A 422 -19.77 -4.25 1.46
N TYR A 423 -20.92 -4.39 2.16
CA TYR A 423 -21.89 -5.44 1.87
C TYR A 423 -22.62 -5.20 0.54
N ASN A 424 -22.82 -3.93 0.17
CA ASN A 424 -23.44 -3.53 -1.09
C ASN A 424 -22.41 -3.17 -2.18
N ASN A 425 -21.15 -3.62 -2.04
CA ASN A 425 -20.15 -3.42 -3.07
C ASN A 425 -20.42 -4.36 -4.26
N PRO A 426 -20.75 -3.83 -5.45
CA PRO A 426 -21.10 -4.65 -6.62
C PRO A 426 -19.90 -5.39 -7.22
N GLY A 427 -18.69 -5.12 -6.75
CA GLY A 427 -17.46 -5.61 -7.35
C GLY A 427 -16.93 -4.71 -8.46
N SER A 428 -15.97 -5.25 -9.22
CA SER A 428 -15.32 -4.60 -10.36
C SER A 428 -15.67 -5.33 -11.65
N PRO A 429 -15.81 -4.62 -12.77
CA PRO A 429 -16.06 -5.25 -14.06
C PRO A 429 -14.83 -6.03 -14.55
N GLU A 430 -15.08 -7.18 -15.16
CA GLU A 430 -14.06 -7.92 -15.90
C GLU A 430 -13.72 -7.18 -17.21
N LEU A 431 -12.46 -7.30 -17.61
CA LEU A 431 -11.91 -6.63 -18.77
C LEU A 431 -11.39 -7.65 -19.79
N LYS A 432 -11.41 -7.27 -21.06
CA LYS A 432 -10.75 -8.01 -22.15
C LYS A 432 -9.85 -7.10 -22.95
N LYS A 433 -8.89 -7.67 -23.66
CA LYS A 433 -8.07 -6.92 -24.63
C LYS A 433 -8.83 -6.70 -25.93
N ASN A 434 -8.70 -5.48 -26.46
CA ASN A 434 -9.19 -5.11 -27.79
C ASN A 434 -8.10 -5.30 -28.86
N GLN A 435 -8.37 -4.82 -30.07
CA GLN A 435 -7.44 -4.92 -31.23
C GLN A 435 -6.11 -4.16 -31.02
N TYR A 436 -6.05 -3.24 -30.09
CA TYR A 436 -4.82 -2.48 -29.75
C TYR A 436 -4.02 -3.13 -28.60
N GLY A 437 -4.56 -4.21 -28.01
CA GLY A 437 -3.99 -4.82 -26.81
C GLY A 437 -4.34 -4.08 -25.52
N GLU A 438 -5.24 -3.10 -25.58
CA GLU A 438 -5.70 -2.33 -24.45
C GLU A 438 -6.86 -3.02 -23.73
N TYR A 439 -6.93 -2.86 -22.40
CA TYR A 439 -8.02 -3.42 -21.62
C TYR A 439 -9.28 -2.55 -21.70
N VAL A 440 -10.39 -3.16 -22.11
CA VAL A 440 -11.71 -2.56 -22.18
C VAL A 440 -12.74 -3.45 -21.49
N LEU A 441 -13.93 -2.92 -21.18
CA LEU A 441 -15.03 -3.70 -20.61
C LEU A 441 -15.30 -4.95 -21.42
N ASP A 442 -15.40 -6.09 -20.74
CA ASP A 442 -15.88 -7.32 -21.36
C ASP A 442 -17.40 -7.32 -21.40
N ILE A 443 -17.95 -6.79 -22.50
CA ILE A 443 -19.40 -6.72 -22.74
C ILE A 443 -19.82 -7.92 -23.58
N THR A 444 -20.81 -8.68 -23.07
CA THR A 444 -21.41 -9.80 -23.80
C THR A 444 -22.31 -9.33 -24.94
N PRO A 445 -22.65 -10.19 -25.93
CA PRO A 445 -23.59 -9.83 -26.97
C PRO A 445 -25.00 -9.42 -26.48
N THR A 446 -25.36 -9.82 -25.27
CA THR A 446 -26.64 -9.47 -24.60
C THR A 446 -26.58 -8.17 -23.80
N GLY A 447 -25.43 -7.46 -23.82
CA GLY A 447 -25.23 -6.22 -23.06
C GLY A 447 -24.98 -6.41 -21.59
N ASP A 448 -24.54 -7.61 -21.19
CA ASP A 448 -24.14 -7.90 -19.81
C ASP A 448 -22.65 -7.68 -19.63
N ILE A 449 -22.24 -7.40 -18.39
CA ILE A 449 -20.84 -7.41 -17.93
C ILE A 449 -20.68 -8.38 -16.76
N TYR A 450 -19.50 -8.98 -16.64
CA TYR A 450 -19.15 -9.74 -15.45
C TYR A 450 -18.64 -8.81 -14.36
N LEU A 451 -19.09 -9.05 -13.12
CA LEU A 451 -18.59 -8.36 -11.93
C LEU A 451 -17.97 -9.38 -10.99
N THR A 452 -16.77 -9.10 -10.53
CA THR A 452 -16.08 -9.89 -9.51
C THR A 452 -15.77 -9.05 -8.29
N GLY A 453 -15.83 -9.63 -7.10
CA GLY A 453 -15.61 -8.87 -5.88
C GLY A 453 -15.32 -9.72 -4.66
N GLN A 454 -14.97 -9.05 -3.54
CA GLN A 454 -14.69 -9.70 -2.26
C GLN A 454 -15.93 -10.34 -1.63
N GLY A 455 -17.11 -9.83 -1.94
CA GLY A 455 -18.36 -10.38 -1.43
C GLY A 455 -18.47 -10.32 0.09
N ALA A 456 -18.17 -9.15 0.67
CA ALA A 456 -18.31 -8.93 2.09
C ALA A 456 -19.73 -9.30 2.55
N SER A 457 -19.82 -9.96 3.68
CA SER A 457 -21.09 -10.42 4.24
C SER A 457 -20.98 -10.57 5.76
N PRO A 458 -22.14 -10.73 6.47
CA PRO A 458 -22.10 -11.05 7.90
C PRO A 458 -21.26 -12.28 8.26
N GLU A 459 -21.11 -13.25 7.37
CA GLU A 459 -20.28 -14.45 7.59
C GLU A 459 -18.79 -14.22 7.27
N GLY A 460 -18.43 -13.05 6.79
CA GLY A 460 -17.12 -12.70 6.28
C GLY A 460 -17.09 -12.55 4.75
N ASP A 461 -15.92 -12.29 4.21
CA ASP A 461 -15.74 -12.13 2.77
C ASP A 461 -15.94 -13.46 2.04
N ARG A 462 -16.81 -13.46 1.04
CA ARG A 462 -17.15 -14.61 0.19
C ARG A 462 -17.10 -14.16 -1.28
N PRO A 463 -15.91 -14.18 -1.92
CA PRO A 463 -15.73 -13.71 -3.29
C PRO A 463 -16.71 -14.33 -4.28
N PHE A 464 -17.04 -13.58 -5.31
CA PHE A 464 -18.14 -13.94 -6.22
C PHE A 464 -17.84 -13.58 -7.67
N VAL A 465 -18.64 -14.17 -8.55
CA VAL A 465 -18.83 -13.79 -9.97
C VAL A 465 -20.30 -13.54 -10.21
N ASP A 466 -20.64 -12.34 -10.66
CA ASP A 466 -21.97 -11.93 -11.07
C ASP A 466 -22.03 -11.59 -12.56
N LEU A 467 -23.17 -11.77 -13.18
CA LEU A 467 -23.52 -11.23 -14.47
C LEU A 467 -24.50 -10.07 -14.26
N PHE A 468 -24.12 -8.89 -14.72
CA PHE A 468 -24.90 -7.65 -14.56
C PHE A 468 -25.31 -7.10 -15.91
N ASN A 469 -26.63 -6.95 -16.12
CA ASN A 469 -27.16 -6.38 -17.36
C ASN A 469 -27.18 -4.85 -17.30
N LEU A 470 -26.49 -4.20 -18.23
CA LEU A 470 -26.34 -2.74 -18.26
C LEU A 470 -27.64 -1.99 -18.51
N ALA A 471 -28.59 -2.57 -19.27
CA ALA A 471 -29.87 -1.94 -19.59
C ALA A 471 -30.92 -2.12 -18.48
N THR A 472 -31.10 -3.34 -17.98
CA THR A 472 -32.10 -3.65 -16.97
C THR A 472 -31.62 -3.45 -15.53
N LYS A 473 -30.29 -3.31 -15.34
CA LYS A 473 -29.60 -3.22 -14.02
C LYS A 473 -29.83 -4.45 -13.12
N GLN A 474 -30.19 -5.57 -13.72
CA GLN A 474 -30.38 -6.82 -12.98
C GLN A 474 -29.05 -7.54 -12.81
N THR A 475 -28.85 -8.08 -11.62
CA THR A 475 -27.66 -8.89 -11.26
C THR A 475 -28.09 -10.35 -11.11
N LYS A 476 -27.36 -11.25 -11.78
CA LYS A 476 -27.50 -12.70 -11.59
C LYS A 476 -26.20 -13.24 -10.99
N ARG A 477 -26.26 -13.79 -9.76
CA ARG A 477 -25.14 -14.48 -9.14
C ARG A 477 -24.86 -15.77 -9.91
N LEU A 478 -23.65 -15.88 -10.48
CA LEU A 478 -23.18 -17.07 -11.18
C LEU A 478 -22.45 -18.02 -10.22
N TRP A 479 -21.66 -17.44 -9.30
CA TRP A 479 -20.90 -18.21 -8.33
C TRP A 479 -20.50 -17.38 -7.11
N ARG A 480 -20.28 -18.04 -5.99
CA ARG A 480 -19.78 -17.46 -4.75
C ARG A 480 -18.92 -18.47 -4.00
N SER A 481 -17.81 -18.01 -3.38
CA SER A 481 -16.97 -18.83 -2.53
C SER A 481 -17.75 -19.39 -1.33
N GLU A 482 -17.47 -20.66 -0.96
CA GLU A 482 -18.13 -21.36 0.12
C GLU A 482 -17.14 -22.02 1.10
N ALA A 483 -17.59 -22.17 2.34
CA ALA A 483 -16.87 -22.89 3.38
C ALA A 483 -16.43 -24.28 2.91
N PRO A 484 -15.26 -24.79 3.33
CA PRO A 484 -14.28 -24.20 4.24
C PRO A 484 -13.18 -23.41 3.51
N TYR A 485 -13.45 -22.91 2.30
CA TYR A 485 -12.46 -22.26 1.45
C TYR A 485 -12.76 -20.77 1.27
N PHE A 486 -11.68 -20.02 1.11
CA PHE A 486 -11.70 -18.70 0.55
C PHE A 486 -11.15 -18.78 -0.87
N GLU A 487 -12.03 -18.64 -1.85
CA GLU A 487 -11.69 -18.80 -3.26
C GLU A 487 -12.04 -17.53 -4.01
N ARG A 488 -11.08 -16.95 -4.72
CA ARG A 488 -11.23 -15.70 -5.47
C ARG A 488 -11.19 -15.97 -6.98
N PRO A 489 -12.12 -15.42 -7.77
CA PRO A 489 -11.99 -15.40 -9.22
C PRO A 489 -10.74 -14.57 -9.60
N ILE A 490 -10.03 -15.05 -10.60
CA ILE A 490 -8.82 -14.40 -11.16
C ILE A 490 -9.08 -13.95 -12.59
N SER A 491 -9.75 -14.77 -13.37
CA SER A 491 -10.05 -14.48 -14.78
C SER A 491 -11.15 -15.40 -15.29
N ILE A 492 -11.94 -14.92 -16.24
CA ILE A 492 -12.91 -15.74 -16.98
C ILE A 492 -12.19 -16.37 -18.17
N LEU A 493 -11.96 -17.69 -18.10
CA LEU A 493 -11.25 -18.43 -19.16
C LEU A 493 -12.12 -18.69 -20.40
N ASN A 494 -13.38 -19.00 -20.18
CA ASN A 494 -14.35 -19.25 -21.24
C ASN A 494 -15.76 -19.04 -20.70
N ALA A 495 -16.39 -17.94 -21.09
CA ALA A 495 -17.72 -17.56 -20.61
C ALA A 495 -18.82 -18.54 -21.06
N GLU A 496 -18.79 -19.04 -22.31
CA GLU A 496 -19.80 -19.96 -22.86
C GLU A 496 -19.79 -21.30 -22.14
N LYS A 497 -18.59 -21.79 -21.80
CA LYS A 497 -18.42 -23.05 -21.04
C LYS A 497 -18.53 -22.85 -19.54
N GLY A 498 -18.59 -21.62 -19.05
CA GLY A 498 -18.60 -21.29 -17.63
C GLY A 498 -17.27 -21.66 -16.93
N LEU A 499 -16.14 -21.53 -17.65
CA LEU A 499 -14.82 -21.82 -17.07
C LEU A 499 -14.19 -20.55 -16.52
N ILE A 500 -13.78 -20.60 -15.26
CA ILE A 500 -13.04 -19.51 -14.60
C ILE A 500 -11.76 -20.03 -13.98
N LEU A 501 -10.74 -19.19 -13.92
CA LEU A 501 -9.57 -19.40 -13.11
C LEU A 501 -9.80 -18.80 -11.73
N THR A 502 -9.48 -19.53 -10.68
CA THR A 502 -9.60 -19.07 -9.30
C THR A 502 -8.31 -19.28 -8.52
N SER A 503 -8.11 -18.46 -7.50
CA SER A 503 -7.12 -18.70 -6.44
C SER A 503 -7.86 -19.16 -5.19
N ARG A 504 -7.58 -20.37 -4.73
CA ARG A 504 -8.27 -21.02 -3.61
C ARG A 504 -7.31 -21.29 -2.47
N GLU A 505 -7.75 -21.00 -1.26
CA GLU A 505 -7.03 -21.19 -0.02
C GLU A 505 -7.97 -21.63 1.11
N SER A 506 -7.41 -22.19 2.18
CA SER A 506 -8.10 -22.42 3.46
C SER A 506 -7.20 -21.96 4.61
N GLN A 507 -7.61 -22.13 5.86
CA GLN A 507 -6.75 -21.81 7.00
C GLN A 507 -5.40 -22.54 6.94
N GLU A 508 -5.41 -23.79 6.46
CA GLU A 508 -4.26 -24.71 6.43
C GLU A 508 -3.61 -24.84 5.04
N GLU A 509 -4.36 -24.52 3.98
CA GLU A 509 -3.90 -24.64 2.60
C GLU A 509 -3.56 -23.28 2.04
N GLN A 510 -2.30 -23.08 1.62
CA GLN A 510 -1.85 -21.85 0.96
C GLN A 510 -2.55 -21.66 -0.39
N PRO A 511 -2.60 -20.41 -0.91
CA PRO A 511 -3.22 -20.12 -2.19
C PRO A 511 -2.59 -20.94 -3.31
N ASN A 512 -3.44 -21.66 -4.04
CA ASN A 512 -3.11 -22.30 -5.31
C ASN A 512 -4.18 -21.97 -6.35
N TYR A 513 -3.86 -22.14 -7.63
CA TYR A 513 -4.74 -21.79 -8.75
C TYR A 513 -5.49 -23.00 -9.24
N PHE A 514 -6.77 -22.80 -9.58
CA PHE A 514 -7.68 -23.86 -10.01
C PHE A 514 -8.52 -23.39 -11.19
N ILE A 515 -8.81 -24.28 -12.13
CA ILE A 515 -9.87 -24.11 -13.13
C ILE A 515 -11.16 -24.61 -12.50
N ARG A 516 -12.17 -23.77 -12.45
CA ARG A 516 -13.52 -24.08 -11.98
C ARG A 516 -14.52 -24.02 -13.12
N ASN A 517 -15.35 -25.06 -13.25
CA ASN A 517 -16.49 -25.08 -14.15
C ASN A 517 -17.76 -24.67 -13.39
N LEU A 518 -18.39 -23.57 -13.80
CA LEU A 518 -19.65 -23.05 -13.22
C LEU A 518 -20.89 -23.77 -13.76
N ASN A 519 -20.77 -24.48 -14.91
CA ASN A 519 -21.84 -25.20 -15.60
C ASN A 519 -21.49 -26.69 -15.71
N PRO A 520 -21.40 -27.46 -14.61
CA PRO A 520 -21.11 -28.86 -14.70
C PRO A 520 -22.25 -29.58 -15.43
N ALA A 521 -21.91 -30.34 -16.46
CA ALA A 521 -22.88 -31.10 -17.25
C ALA A 521 -23.69 -32.05 -16.36
N GLN A 522 -24.99 -31.84 -16.26
CA GLN A 522 -25.90 -32.77 -15.58
C GLN A 522 -26.06 -34.02 -16.43
N LYS A 523 -25.43 -35.10 -16.06
CA LYS A 523 -25.77 -36.43 -16.63
C LYS A 523 -27.13 -36.86 -16.04
N LYS A 524 -28.14 -37.00 -16.92
CA LYS A 524 -29.47 -37.51 -16.52
C LYS A 524 -29.31 -38.78 -15.65
N GLY A 525 -29.86 -38.74 -14.41
CA GLY A 525 -29.99 -39.87 -13.51
C GLY A 525 -28.79 -40.18 -12.56
N LYS A 526 -27.75 -39.32 -12.49
CA LYS A 526 -26.70 -39.41 -11.47
C LYS A 526 -26.60 -38.06 -10.73
N LYS A 527 -26.16 -38.12 -9.42
CA LYS A 527 -25.80 -36.89 -8.70
C LYS A 527 -25.01 -35.97 -9.64
N PRO A 528 -25.26 -34.65 -9.61
CA PRO A 528 -24.42 -33.70 -10.36
C PRO A 528 -22.98 -34.08 -10.09
N ALA A 529 -22.19 -34.33 -11.12
CA ALA A 529 -20.75 -34.38 -10.93
C ALA A 529 -20.38 -33.07 -10.25
N GLU A 530 -19.65 -33.13 -9.13
CA GLU A 530 -19.15 -31.91 -8.48
C GLU A 530 -18.56 -31.01 -9.56
N PRO A 531 -18.73 -29.69 -9.48
CA PRO A 531 -18.15 -28.78 -10.45
C PRO A 531 -16.68 -29.16 -10.60
N ALA A 532 -16.29 -29.55 -11.81
CA ALA A 532 -14.93 -30.05 -12.04
C ALA A 532 -13.95 -28.93 -11.63
N LEU A 533 -13.37 -29.10 -10.47
CA LEU A 533 -12.33 -28.26 -9.94
C LEU A 533 -10.99 -28.92 -10.27
N THR A 534 -10.18 -28.26 -11.07
CA THR A 534 -8.90 -28.79 -11.51
C THR A 534 -7.79 -27.91 -10.97
N GLN A 535 -6.91 -28.47 -10.15
CA GLN A 535 -5.75 -27.76 -9.63
C GLN A 535 -4.72 -27.54 -10.74
N VAL A 536 -4.22 -26.30 -10.84
CA VAL A 536 -3.25 -25.86 -11.84
C VAL A 536 -1.86 -25.67 -11.23
N THR A 537 -1.75 -25.14 -10.01
CA THR A 537 -0.47 -24.90 -9.32
C THR A 537 -0.37 -25.73 -8.05
N PHE A 538 0.87 -25.98 -7.59
CA PHE A 538 1.17 -26.79 -6.41
C PHE A 538 2.26 -26.10 -5.57
N PHE A 539 2.03 -24.84 -5.21
CA PHE A 539 2.96 -24.09 -4.38
C PHE A 539 3.08 -24.73 -2.99
N PRO A 540 4.29 -24.84 -2.44
CA PRO A 540 4.50 -25.41 -1.12
C PRO A 540 3.99 -24.48 -0.03
N HIS A 541 3.66 -25.03 1.16
CA HIS A 541 3.32 -24.24 2.33
C HIS A 541 4.53 -23.40 2.75
N PRO A 542 4.44 -22.06 2.79
CA PRO A 542 5.59 -21.19 3.06
C PRO A 542 6.08 -21.30 4.52
N TYR A 543 5.21 -21.73 5.45
CA TYR A 543 5.50 -21.79 6.90
C TYR A 543 5.05 -23.10 7.52
N PRO A 544 5.67 -24.25 7.21
CA PRO A 544 5.23 -25.55 7.72
C PRO A 544 5.20 -25.64 9.26
N GLN A 545 6.08 -24.90 9.94
CA GLN A 545 6.18 -24.80 11.40
C GLN A 545 4.98 -24.10 12.07
N TRP A 546 4.07 -23.53 11.29
CA TRP A 546 2.91 -22.80 11.77
C TRP A 546 1.62 -23.59 11.67
N LYS A 547 1.71 -24.82 11.22
CA LYS A 547 0.57 -25.73 11.25
C LYS A 547 0.04 -25.90 12.67
N GLY A 548 -1.31 -25.89 12.78
CA GLY A 548 -1.99 -26.04 14.07
C GLY A 548 -2.23 -24.73 14.83
N ILE A 549 -1.87 -23.55 14.31
CA ILE A 549 -2.39 -22.30 14.83
C ILE A 549 -3.90 -22.27 14.63
N GLN A 550 -4.62 -22.11 15.74
CA GLN A 550 -6.07 -21.99 15.70
C GLN A 550 -6.47 -20.56 15.38
N LYS A 551 -7.37 -20.37 14.41
CA LYS A 551 -7.89 -19.07 13.99
C LYS A 551 -9.40 -19.03 14.15
N GLN A 552 -9.88 -18.01 14.82
CA GLN A 552 -11.31 -17.75 15.00
C GLN A 552 -11.64 -16.28 14.69
N GLN A 553 -12.67 -16.05 13.90
CA GLN A 553 -13.26 -14.72 13.72
C GLN A 553 -14.19 -14.41 14.89
N LEU A 554 -13.83 -13.43 15.70
CA LEU A 554 -14.67 -12.96 16.81
C LEU A 554 -15.65 -11.89 16.32
N ARG A 555 -16.81 -11.83 17.00
CA ARG A 555 -17.83 -10.80 16.86
C ARG A 555 -18.34 -10.42 18.24
N TYR A 556 -18.33 -9.16 18.53
CA TYR A 556 -18.70 -8.62 19.83
C TYR A 556 -19.22 -7.19 19.65
N LYS A 557 -19.72 -6.60 20.71
CA LYS A 557 -20.28 -5.25 20.67
C LYS A 557 -19.50 -4.32 21.57
N ARG A 558 -19.29 -3.11 21.11
CA ARG A 558 -18.89 -1.98 21.93
C ARG A 558 -20.06 -1.56 22.84
N SER A 559 -19.79 -0.88 23.94
CA SER A 559 -20.81 -0.46 24.92
C SER A 559 -21.89 0.45 24.36
N ASP A 560 -21.61 1.15 23.25
CA ASP A 560 -22.59 1.99 22.54
C ASP A 560 -23.38 1.22 21.45
N GLY A 561 -23.20 -0.10 21.36
CA GLY A 561 -23.92 -0.98 20.45
C GLY A 561 -23.28 -1.20 19.08
N VAL A 562 -22.16 -0.52 18.76
CA VAL A 562 -21.42 -0.74 17.50
C VAL A 562 -20.88 -2.15 17.47
N ASP A 563 -21.15 -2.87 16.37
CA ASP A 563 -20.61 -4.21 16.14
C ASP A 563 -19.09 -4.14 15.86
N LEU A 564 -18.35 -5.03 16.48
CA LEU A 564 -16.90 -5.11 16.35
C LEU A 564 -16.46 -6.53 15.97
N THR A 565 -15.30 -6.62 15.36
CA THR A 565 -14.67 -7.90 14.99
C THR A 565 -13.21 -7.94 15.41
N ALA A 566 -12.66 -9.14 15.57
CA ALA A 566 -11.23 -9.41 15.69
C ALA A 566 -10.94 -10.80 15.17
N THR A 567 -9.70 -11.03 14.73
CA THR A 567 -9.20 -12.38 14.49
C THR A 567 -8.44 -12.84 15.72
N LEU A 568 -8.96 -13.85 16.40
CA LEU A 568 -8.26 -14.52 17.51
C LEU A 568 -7.35 -15.59 16.93
N LEU A 569 -6.06 -15.53 17.26
CA LEU A 569 -5.07 -16.55 16.97
C LEU A 569 -4.60 -17.17 18.29
N LEU A 570 -4.63 -18.49 18.37
CA LEU A 570 -4.17 -19.25 19.55
C LEU A 570 -2.97 -20.14 19.19
N PRO A 571 -2.07 -20.40 20.14
CA PRO A 571 -0.90 -21.23 19.93
C PRO A 571 -1.24 -22.63 19.40
N PRO A 572 -0.35 -23.26 18.63
CA PRO A 572 -0.53 -24.66 18.24
C PRO A 572 -0.71 -25.56 19.45
N GLY A 573 -1.72 -26.43 19.39
CA GLY A 573 -2.01 -27.39 20.46
C GLY A 573 -2.65 -26.85 21.71
N TYR A 574 -2.90 -25.53 21.81
CA TYR A 574 -3.60 -24.93 22.95
C TYR A 574 -5.01 -25.52 23.12
N LYS A 575 -5.35 -25.82 24.37
CA LYS A 575 -6.67 -26.26 24.79
C LYS A 575 -7.20 -25.31 25.85
N LYS A 576 -8.53 -25.13 25.88
CA LYS A 576 -9.16 -24.21 26.84
C LYS A 576 -8.88 -24.60 28.30
N GLU A 577 -8.67 -25.87 28.54
CA GLU A 577 -8.32 -26.45 29.86
C GLU A 577 -6.93 -26.01 30.36
N ASP A 578 -6.05 -25.54 29.45
CA ASP A 578 -4.74 -24.98 29.79
C ASP A 578 -4.85 -23.63 30.49
N GLY A 579 -6.06 -23.04 30.51
CA GLY A 579 -6.35 -21.76 31.13
C GLY A 579 -6.06 -20.55 30.23
N PRO A 580 -6.39 -19.32 30.70
CA PRO A 580 -6.25 -18.08 29.91
C PRO A 580 -4.78 -17.71 29.69
N LEU A 581 -4.48 -17.30 28.49
CA LEU A 581 -3.13 -16.97 28.03
C LEU A 581 -2.81 -15.47 28.25
N PRO A 582 -1.52 -15.08 28.39
CA PRO A 582 -1.09 -13.73 28.11
C PRO A 582 -1.48 -13.36 26.69
N SER A 583 -1.86 -12.10 26.46
CA SER A 583 -2.48 -11.73 25.21
C SER A 583 -1.82 -10.51 24.58
N PHE A 584 -1.91 -10.41 23.25
CA PHE A 584 -1.40 -9.28 22.51
C PHE A 584 -2.47 -8.76 21.52
N LEU A 585 -2.94 -7.54 21.74
CA LEU A 585 -3.88 -6.85 20.87
C LEU A 585 -3.10 -6.04 19.83
N TRP A 586 -3.35 -6.30 18.54
CA TRP A 586 -2.76 -5.56 17.45
C TRP A 586 -3.87 -4.97 16.58
N ALA A 587 -3.89 -3.63 16.45
CA ALA A 587 -4.97 -2.93 15.78
C ALA A 587 -4.51 -1.66 15.05
N TYR A 588 -5.40 -1.16 14.20
CA TYR A 588 -5.25 0.09 13.47
C TYR A 588 -6.61 0.79 13.41
N PRO A 589 -6.78 1.99 13.98
CA PRO A 589 -8.06 2.70 13.98
C PRO A 589 -8.47 3.15 12.58
N ALA A 590 -9.77 3.30 12.37
CA ALA A 590 -10.31 3.87 11.14
C ALA A 590 -11.54 4.72 11.47
N GLU A 591 -11.63 5.89 10.83
CA GLU A 591 -12.76 6.81 11.01
C GLU A 591 -13.87 6.50 10.03
N PHE A 592 -15.12 6.51 10.53
CA PHE A 592 -16.34 6.23 9.79
C PHE A 592 -17.37 7.35 9.93
N LYS A 593 -18.18 7.54 8.89
CA LYS A 593 -19.37 8.38 8.89
C LYS A 593 -20.66 7.59 9.13
N SER A 594 -20.57 6.26 9.28
CA SER A 594 -21.71 5.37 9.53
C SER A 594 -21.35 4.27 10.53
N ALA A 595 -22.08 4.18 11.64
CA ALA A 595 -21.95 3.11 12.62
C ALA A 595 -22.27 1.72 12.01
N ALA A 596 -23.29 1.67 11.14
CA ALA A 596 -23.65 0.44 10.43
C ALA A 596 -22.55 -0.06 9.49
N ALA A 597 -21.87 0.86 8.78
CA ALA A 597 -20.74 0.49 7.95
C ALA A 597 -19.50 0.10 8.79
N ALA A 598 -19.26 0.81 9.89
CA ALA A 598 -18.19 0.52 10.82
C ALA A 598 -18.29 -0.88 11.45
N GLY A 599 -19.51 -1.36 11.65
CA GLY A 599 -19.81 -2.69 12.19
C GLY A 599 -19.77 -3.83 11.18
N GLN A 600 -19.54 -3.56 9.90
CA GLN A 600 -19.50 -4.61 8.88
C GLN A 600 -18.25 -5.50 9.02
N VAL A 601 -18.47 -6.81 8.91
CA VAL A 601 -17.40 -7.81 8.99
C VAL A 601 -16.43 -7.67 7.84
N SER A 602 -15.15 -7.80 8.14
CA SER A 602 -14.02 -7.69 7.21
C SER A 602 -13.17 -8.95 7.27
N GLY A 603 -12.71 -9.42 6.12
CA GLY A 603 -11.91 -10.63 6.00
C GLY A 603 -12.75 -11.91 6.03
N SER A 604 -12.09 -13.05 5.93
CA SER A 604 -12.75 -14.35 5.93
C SER A 604 -12.10 -15.30 6.95
N PRO A 605 -12.90 -16.07 7.71
CA PRO A 605 -12.35 -17.10 8.58
C PRO A 605 -11.61 -18.19 7.80
N TYR A 606 -11.87 -18.34 6.51
CA TYR A 606 -11.29 -19.38 5.65
C TYR A 606 -10.04 -18.93 4.88
N GLN A 607 -9.58 -17.70 5.06
CA GLN A 607 -8.30 -17.27 4.49
C GLN A 607 -7.15 -18.00 5.15
N PHE A 608 -6.12 -18.28 4.35
CA PHE A 608 -4.88 -18.89 4.81
C PHE A 608 -4.27 -18.11 5.98
N ASN A 609 -3.73 -18.82 6.95
CA ASN A 609 -3.04 -18.23 8.09
C ASN A 609 -1.71 -17.59 7.65
N ARG A 610 -1.79 -16.44 7.00
CA ARG A 610 -0.62 -15.63 6.66
C ARG A 610 -0.09 -14.98 7.91
N ILE A 611 1.04 -15.45 8.36
CA ILE A 611 1.67 -14.90 9.54
C ILE A 611 2.71 -13.91 9.11
N SER A 612 2.45 -12.68 9.45
CA SER A 612 3.27 -11.53 9.09
C SER A 612 4.09 -11.09 10.28
N TYR A 613 5.37 -10.83 10.07
CA TYR A 613 6.20 -10.10 11.03
C TYR A 613 5.78 -8.63 11.17
N TRP A 614 4.91 -8.14 10.28
CA TRP A 614 4.37 -6.79 10.33
C TRP A 614 3.28 -6.59 11.39
N THR A 615 2.65 -7.67 11.82
CA THR A 615 1.51 -7.64 12.73
C THR A 615 1.84 -8.37 14.04
N GLY A 616 0.87 -8.45 14.94
CA GLY A 616 1.00 -9.21 16.18
C GLY A 616 0.92 -10.72 16.01
N ALA A 617 0.45 -11.19 14.86
CA ALA A 617 0.14 -12.60 14.60
C ALA A 617 1.29 -13.56 14.92
N ALA A 618 2.54 -13.14 14.66
CA ALA A 618 3.74 -13.91 14.94
C ALA A 618 3.85 -14.39 16.39
N PHE A 619 3.36 -13.61 17.34
CA PHE A 619 3.50 -13.89 18.77
C PHE A 619 2.59 -15.02 19.27
N ALA A 620 1.64 -15.50 18.46
CA ALA A 620 0.90 -16.70 18.77
C ALA A 620 1.84 -17.92 18.95
N THR A 621 2.96 -18.00 18.22
CA THR A 621 3.97 -19.05 18.39
C THR A 621 4.81 -18.91 19.66
N MET A 622 4.75 -17.77 20.32
CA MET A 622 5.40 -17.54 21.61
C MET A 622 4.49 -17.79 22.82
N GLY A 623 3.30 -18.36 22.58
CA GLY A 623 2.35 -18.71 23.63
C GLY A 623 1.41 -17.56 24.02
N TYR A 624 1.21 -16.59 23.14
CA TYR A 624 0.21 -15.52 23.35
C TYR A 624 -1.09 -15.83 22.63
N ALA A 625 -2.23 -15.48 23.23
CA ALA A 625 -3.47 -15.30 22.51
C ALA A 625 -3.38 -13.94 21.79
N VAL A 626 -3.46 -13.94 20.45
CA VAL A 626 -3.33 -12.70 19.68
C VAL A 626 -4.69 -12.26 19.18
N LEU A 627 -5.11 -11.04 19.56
CA LEU A 627 -6.26 -10.34 19.02
C LEU A 627 -5.79 -9.50 17.83
N GLU A 628 -5.73 -10.14 16.67
CA GLU A 628 -5.23 -9.55 15.42
C GLU A 628 -6.32 -8.79 14.70
N ASN A 629 -5.99 -7.61 14.12
CA ASN A 629 -6.93 -6.76 13.40
C ASN A 629 -8.23 -6.50 14.19
N ALA A 630 -8.12 -6.33 15.52
CA ALA A 630 -9.26 -5.92 16.34
C ALA A 630 -9.79 -4.60 15.79
N SER A 631 -11.08 -4.57 15.42
CA SER A 631 -11.67 -3.38 14.85
C SER A 631 -11.80 -2.26 15.88
N ILE A 632 -11.26 -1.09 15.53
CA ILE A 632 -11.26 0.12 16.34
C ILE A 632 -11.89 1.25 15.51
N PRO A 633 -13.20 1.21 15.26
CA PRO A 633 -13.88 2.25 14.50
C PRO A 633 -14.10 3.49 15.37
N ILE A 634 -13.77 4.64 14.79
CA ILE A 634 -14.07 5.96 15.32
C ILE A 634 -15.19 6.53 14.46
N VAL A 635 -16.38 6.60 15.04
CA VAL A 635 -17.61 6.92 14.30
C VAL A 635 -18.07 8.34 14.59
N GLY A 636 -18.34 9.09 13.51
CA GLY A 636 -18.97 10.42 13.59
C GLY A 636 -20.11 10.51 12.58
N GLU A 637 -21.32 10.17 13.01
CA GLU A 637 -22.52 10.18 12.14
C GLU A 637 -23.04 11.60 11.90
N GLY A 638 -23.58 11.82 10.71
CA GLY A 638 -24.14 13.11 10.31
C GLY A 638 -23.08 14.21 10.33
N ASP A 639 -23.37 15.30 11.01
CA ASP A 639 -22.49 16.48 11.13
C ASP A 639 -21.42 16.34 12.23
N LYS A 640 -21.42 15.21 12.97
CA LYS A 640 -20.40 14.95 13.99
C LYS A 640 -19.08 14.54 13.34
N GLU A 641 -17.99 15.09 13.86
CA GLU A 641 -16.67 14.67 13.45
C GLU A 641 -16.20 13.48 14.30
N PRO A 642 -15.67 12.41 13.68
CA PRO A 642 -15.26 11.20 14.39
C PRO A 642 -14.27 11.49 15.53
N ASN A 643 -13.34 12.40 15.32
CA ASN A 643 -12.24 12.67 16.24
C ASN A 643 -12.64 13.45 17.49
N ASP A 644 -13.86 14.02 17.56
CA ASP A 644 -14.35 14.70 18.77
C ASP A 644 -14.46 13.75 19.98
N THR A 645 -14.68 12.46 19.70
CA THR A 645 -14.78 11.39 20.72
C THR A 645 -13.77 10.25 20.48
N TYR A 646 -12.62 10.57 19.87
CA TYR A 646 -11.60 9.59 19.49
C TYR A 646 -11.15 8.71 20.68
N VAL A 647 -10.73 9.33 21.77
CA VAL A 647 -10.14 8.63 22.93
C VAL A 647 -11.17 7.71 23.58
N GLU A 648 -12.39 8.18 23.77
CA GLU A 648 -13.47 7.43 24.39
C GLU A 648 -13.83 6.17 23.56
N GLN A 649 -14.00 6.35 22.24
CA GLN A 649 -14.32 5.26 21.33
C GLN A 649 -13.16 4.25 21.23
N LEU A 650 -11.93 4.76 21.24
CA LEU A 650 -10.72 3.96 21.21
C LEU A 650 -10.66 3.01 22.41
N VAL A 651 -10.78 3.56 23.62
CA VAL A 651 -10.74 2.79 24.89
C VAL A 651 -11.90 1.80 24.96
N ALA A 652 -13.11 2.21 24.59
CA ALA A 652 -14.29 1.34 24.59
C ALA A 652 -14.12 0.15 23.61
N SER A 653 -13.58 0.37 22.43
CA SER A 653 -13.33 -0.69 21.44
C SER A 653 -12.27 -1.68 21.92
N ALA A 654 -11.16 -1.19 22.46
CA ALA A 654 -10.09 -2.04 22.99
C ALA A 654 -10.58 -2.88 24.19
N LYS A 655 -11.36 -2.26 25.10
CA LYS A 655 -11.97 -2.96 26.22
C LYS A 655 -12.91 -4.07 25.74
N ALA A 656 -13.77 -3.81 24.78
CA ALA A 656 -14.71 -4.79 24.25
C ALA A 656 -13.99 -6.00 23.63
N ALA A 657 -12.85 -5.80 22.95
CA ALA A 657 -12.03 -6.88 22.40
C ALA A 657 -11.45 -7.77 23.51
N ILE A 658 -10.93 -7.16 24.59
CA ILE A 658 -10.38 -7.88 25.75
C ILE A 658 -11.50 -8.65 26.46
N ASP A 659 -12.62 -8.00 26.74
CA ASP A 659 -13.77 -8.60 27.44
C ASP A 659 -14.28 -9.83 26.68
N GLU A 660 -14.30 -9.80 25.34
CA GLU A 660 -14.70 -10.96 24.53
C GLU A 660 -13.71 -12.12 24.66
N GLY A 661 -12.40 -11.85 24.61
CA GLY A 661 -11.37 -12.87 24.85
C GLY A 661 -11.43 -13.49 26.25
N VAL A 662 -11.74 -12.69 27.26
CA VAL A 662 -11.97 -13.13 28.65
C VAL A 662 -13.25 -13.98 28.76
N ARG A 663 -14.33 -13.53 28.13
CA ARG A 663 -15.60 -14.30 28.08
C ARG A 663 -15.41 -15.68 27.44
N LEU A 664 -14.56 -15.79 26.44
CA LEU A 664 -14.20 -17.06 25.82
C LEU A 664 -13.29 -17.92 26.71
N GLY A 665 -12.70 -17.36 27.77
CA GLY A 665 -11.80 -18.05 28.71
C GLY A 665 -10.38 -18.22 28.16
N VAL A 666 -9.99 -17.48 27.12
CA VAL A 666 -8.69 -17.63 26.43
C VAL A 666 -7.74 -16.45 26.71
N VAL A 667 -8.23 -15.31 27.17
CA VAL A 667 -7.45 -14.11 27.49
C VAL A 667 -7.40 -13.90 29.01
N ASP A 668 -6.20 -13.72 29.56
CA ASP A 668 -6.02 -13.22 30.93
C ASP A 668 -6.04 -11.68 30.92
N ALA A 669 -7.09 -11.09 31.47
CA ALA A 669 -7.26 -9.64 31.57
C ALA A 669 -6.09 -8.91 32.28
N ASN A 670 -5.35 -9.62 33.13
CA ASN A 670 -4.20 -9.06 33.86
C ASN A 670 -2.87 -9.15 33.07
N ARG A 671 -2.86 -9.78 31.92
CA ARG A 671 -1.67 -9.99 31.10
C ARG A 671 -1.93 -9.65 29.62
N VAL A 672 -2.36 -8.41 29.37
CA VAL A 672 -2.64 -7.94 28.01
C VAL A 672 -1.61 -6.88 27.59
N GLY A 673 -0.96 -7.10 26.46
CA GLY A 673 -0.16 -6.12 25.75
C GLY A 673 -0.92 -5.51 24.56
N VAL A 674 -0.52 -4.33 24.12
CA VAL A 674 -1.09 -3.68 22.94
C VAL A 674 0.03 -3.20 22.00
N GLY A 675 -0.23 -3.22 20.71
CA GLY A 675 0.72 -2.70 19.75
C GLY A 675 0.08 -2.26 18.42
N GLY A 676 0.86 -1.52 17.65
CA GLY A 676 0.48 -1.05 16.33
C GLY A 676 1.60 -0.33 15.61
N HIS A 677 1.40 -0.14 14.33
CA HIS A 677 2.30 0.59 13.45
C HIS A 677 1.61 1.86 12.93
N SER A 678 2.37 2.96 12.75
CA SER A 678 1.83 4.21 12.19
C SER A 678 0.68 4.77 13.04
N TYR A 679 -0.53 4.86 12.50
CA TYR A 679 -1.72 5.26 13.27
C TYR A 679 -2.09 4.26 14.37
N GLY A 680 -1.71 2.98 14.21
CA GLY A 680 -1.79 1.98 15.28
C GLY A 680 -0.81 2.24 16.43
N ALA A 681 0.36 2.80 16.17
CA ALA A 681 1.30 3.25 17.20
C ALA A 681 0.77 4.46 17.98
N PHE A 682 0.17 5.39 17.27
CA PHE A 682 -0.56 6.52 17.86
C PHE A 682 -1.72 6.03 18.74
N MET A 683 -2.50 5.06 18.27
CA MET A 683 -3.52 4.36 19.07
C MET A 683 -2.93 3.77 20.34
N THR A 684 -1.85 2.99 20.21
CA THR A 684 -1.18 2.34 21.34
C THR A 684 -0.81 3.34 22.42
N ALA A 685 -0.15 4.43 22.06
CA ALA A 685 0.25 5.46 23.00
C ALA A 685 -0.97 6.14 23.67
N ASN A 686 -2.05 6.40 22.93
CA ASN A 686 -3.30 6.93 23.48
C ASN A 686 -3.98 5.97 24.46
N LEU A 687 -4.03 4.68 24.14
CA LEU A 687 -4.61 3.65 25.03
C LEU A 687 -3.86 3.57 26.36
N LEU A 688 -2.52 3.65 26.33
CA LEU A 688 -1.71 3.58 27.56
C LEU A 688 -1.82 4.85 28.40
N SER A 689 -1.98 6.02 27.77
CA SER A 689 -2.14 7.29 28.50
C SER A 689 -3.54 7.47 29.09
N ASN A 690 -4.57 6.81 28.53
CA ASN A 690 -5.97 7.06 28.86
C ASN A 690 -6.72 5.84 29.42
N SER A 691 -6.01 4.70 29.66
CA SER A 691 -6.62 3.50 30.26
C SER A 691 -5.62 2.68 31.06
N ASN A 692 -6.14 1.76 31.89
CA ASN A 692 -5.36 0.78 32.63
C ASN A 692 -5.54 -0.65 32.09
N LEU A 693 -5.95 -0.78 30.83
CA LEU A 693 -6.29 -2.07 30.20
C LEU A 693 -5.04 -2.93 29.92
N PHE A 694 -3.86 -2.33 29.82
CA PHE A 694 -2.68 -2.99 29.29
C PHE A 694 -1.50 -2.99 30.28
N LYS A 695 -0.65 -4.00 30.18
CA LYS A 695 0.60 -4.13 30.95
C LYS A 695 1.83 -3.62 30.22
N ALA A 696 1.79 -3.56 28.90
CA ALA A 696 2.85 -2.98 28.07
C ALA A 696 2.31 -2.56 26.72
N GLY A 697 3.00 -1.62 26.08
CA GLY A 697 2.73 -1.22 24.69
C GLY A 697 3.96 -1.30 23.80
N ILE A 698 3.70 -1.49 22.49
CA ILE A 698 4.68 -1.48 21.41
C ILE A 698 4.17 -0.55 20.31
N ALA A 699 4.86 0.56 20.08
CA ALA A 699 4.47 1.60 19.14
C ALA A 699 5.54 1.79 18.06
N ARG A 700 5.21 1.47 16.78
CA ARG A 700 6.15 1.53 15.67
C ARG A 700 5.84 2.68 14.73
N SER A 701 6.82 3.54 14.43
CA SER A 701 6.76 4.66 13.48
C SER A 701 5.48 5.52 13.64
N GLY A 702 5.16 5.93 14.86
CA GLY A 702 3.96 6.70 15.17
C GLY A 702 4.15 8.21 15.13
N ALA A 703 3.03 8.93 15.13
CA ALA A 703 2.97 10.39 15.28
C ALA A 703 2.33 10.73 16.64
N TYR A 704 3.10 11.14 17.60
CA TYR A 704 2.65 11.31 18.99
C TYR A 704 2.27 12.74 19.37
N ASN A 705 2.63 13.70 18.52
CA ASN A 705 2.25 15.11 18.70
C ASN A 705 1.59 15.63 17.42
N ARG A 706 0.26 15.81 17.44
CA ARG A 706 -0.53 16.26 16.30
C ARG A 706 -0.39 17.75 16.00
N THR A 707 0.16 18.54 16.94
CA THR A 707 0.48 19.94 16.65
C THR A 707 1.58 20.10 15.58
N LEU A 708 2.35 19.02 15.32
CA LEU A 708 3.32 18.97 14.21
C LEU A 708 2.66 18.68 12.85
N THR A 709 1.36 18.38 12.82
CA THR A 709 0.56 18.24 11.60
C THR A 709 -0.67 19.18 11.65
N PRO A 710 -0.47 20.50 11.72
CA PRO A 710 -1.52 21.45 12.14
C PRO A 710 -2.61 21.67 11.10
N PHE A 711 -2.46 21.16 9.88
CA PHE A 711 -3.44 21.30 8.80
C PHE A 711 -4.22 20.01 8.52
N GLY A 712 -4.29 19.10 9.49
CA GLY A 712 -5.02 17.84 9.39
C GLY A 712 -4.13 16.60 9.49
N PHE A 713 -4.76 15.49 9.82
CA PHE A 713 -4.13 14.17 9.88
C PHE A 713 -5.20 13.09 9.75
N GLN A 714 -4.88 11.98 9.10
CA GLN A 714 -5.85 10.93 8.78
C GLN A 714 -7.12 11.54 8.14
N ASN A 715 -8.28 11.35 8.73
CA ASN A 715 -9.55 11.94 8.27
C ASN A 715 -9.89 13.27 8.93
N GLU A 716 -9.06 13.79 9.86
CA GLU A 716 -9.24 15.11 10.43
C GLU A 716 -8.86 16.17 9.40
N GLN A 717 -9.83 16.99 9.00
CA GLN A 717 -9.64 18.06 8.02
C GLN A 717 -9.62 19.46 8.65
N ARG A 718 -10.03 19.59 9.92
CA ARG A 718 -9.93 20.86 10.65
C ARG A 718 -8.47 21.11 11.00
N THR A 719 -8.07 22.36 10.90
CA THR A 719 -6.74 22.79 11.32
C THR A 719 -6.63 22.81 12.85
N TYR A 720 -5.41 22.83 13.37
CA TYR A 720 -5.16 22.99 14.81
C TYR A 720 -5.92 24.20 15.38
N TRP A 721 -5.90 25.35 14.69
CA TRP A 721 -6.57 26.58 15.13
C TRP A 721 -8.10 26.51 15.06
N GLN A 722 -8.67 25.57 14.32
CA GLN A 722 -10.12 25.32 14.26
C GLN A 722 -10.59 24.34 15.34
N ALA A 723 -9.72 23.41 15.75
CA ALA A 723 -10.05 22.36 16.71
C ALA A 723 -8.89 22.06 17.69
N PRO A 724 -8.37 23.07 18.43
CA PRO A 724 -7.17 22.89 19.27
C PRO A 724 -7.36 21.81 20.35
N ASP A 725 -8.56 21.71 20.91
CA ASP A 725 -8.85 20.70 21.96
C ASP A 725 -8.75 19.28 21.44
N VAL A 726 -9.21 19.03 20.20
CA VAL A 726 -9.09 17.70 19.53
C VAL A 726 -7.62 17.34 19.36
N TYR A 727 -6.83 18.26 18.81
CA TYR A 727 -5.39 18.03 18.59
C TYR A 727 -4.63 17.77 19.91
N ASN A 728 -4.90 18.57 20.94
CA ASN A 728 -4.27 18.42 22.25
C ASN A 728 -4.70 17.12 22.95
N LYS A 729 -6.00 16.82 22.98
CA LYS A 729 -6.55 15.62 23.61
C LYS A 729 -6.06 14.34 22.93
N MET A 730 -6.01 14.33 21.60
CA MET A 730 -5.55 13.17 20.84
C MET A 730 -4.04 12.97 20.89
N SER A 731 -3.22 14.00 21.24
CA SER A 731 -1.76 13.89 21.23
C SER A 731 -1.24 13.16 22.48
N PRO A 732 -0.68 11.93 22.38
CA PRO A 732 -0.07 11.25 23.51
C PRO A 732 1.05 12.06 24.17
N PHE A 733 1.75 12.88 23.41
CA PHE A 733 2.80 13.78 23.91
C PHE A 733 2.25 14.73 25.01
N MET A 734 1.04 15.27 24.82
CA MET A 734 0.40 16.16 25.80
C MET A 734 -0.10 15.42 27.05
N ASN A 735 -0.07 14.09 27.04
CA ASN A 735 -0.50 13.22 28.13
C ASN A 735 0.67 12.34 28.65
N ALA A 736 1.92 12.74 28.40
CA ALA A 736 3.10 11.98 28.79
C ALA A 736 3.23 11.80 30.32
N ASP A 737 2.75 12.77 31.12
CA ASP A 737 2.66 12.72 32.59
C ASP A 737 1.74 11.61 33.11
N LYS A 738 0.75 11.21 32.32
CA LYS A 738 -0.20 10.13 32.65
C LYS A 738 0.33 8.73 32.35
N MET A 739 1.45 8.62 31.65
CA MET A 739 1.99 7.32 31.22
C MET A 739 2.57 6.56 32.40
N LYS A 740 1.93 5.46 32.78
CA LYS A 740 2.38 4.54 33.87
C LYS A 740 2.80 3.18 33.32
N THR A 741 2.33 2.82 32.14
CA THR A 741 2.53 1.52 31.51
C THR A 741 3.81 1.53 30.67
N PRO A 742 4.66 0.49 30.72
CA PRO A 742 5.87 0.38 29.91
C PRO A 742 5.59 0.49 28.41
N LEU A 743 6.35 1.34 27.69
CA LEU A 743 6.20 1.59 26.27
C LEU A 743 7.52 1.40 25.52
N LEU A 744 7.52 0.48 24.53
CA LEU A 744 8.57 0.32 23.53
C LEU A 744 8.24 1.14 22.28
N LEU A 745 9.13 2.06 21.92
CA LEU A 745 9.07 2.85 20.68
C LEU A 745 10.10 2.28 19.70
N ILE A 746 9.67 1.98 18.47
CA ILE A 746 10.56 1.56 17.36
C ILE A 746 10.29 2.47 16.18
N HIS A 747 11.34 3.01 15.54
CA HIS A 747 11.16 3.94 14.42
C HIS A 747 12.25 3.77 13.37
N GLY A 748 11.87 3.85 12.08
CA GLY A 748 12.82 3.90 10.98
C GLY A 748 13.52 5.26 10.94
N GLU A 749 14.84 5.29 10.96
CA GLU A 749 15.63 6.53 10.99
C GLU A 749 15.42 7.40 9.75
N ALA A 750 15.09 6.76 8.62
CA ALA A 750 14.81 7.43 7.35
C ALA A 750 13.31 7.50 7.03
N ASP A 751 12.42 7.49 8.03
CA ASP A 751 10.97 7.62 7.83
C ASP A 751 10.64 8.96 7.16
N ASN A 752 10.03 8.89 5.97
CA ASN A 752 9.62 10.04 5.16
C ASN A 752 8.11 10.14 4.98
N ASN A 753 7.34 9.33 5.70
CA ASN A 753 5.88 9.41 5.67
C ASN A 753 5.40 10.68 6.37
N THR A 754 4.52 11.42 5.71
CA THR A 754 4.03 12.70 6.21
C THR A 754 3.41 12.56 7.60
N GLY A 755 3.93 13.30 8.56
CA GLY A 755 3.45 13.36 9.95
C GLY A 755 4.09 12.35 10.92
N THR A 756 4.78 11.31 10.43
CA THR A 756 5.43 10.28 11.27
C THR A 756 6.96 10.36 11.28
N PHE A 757 7.53 11.53 11.05
CA PHE A 757 8.98 11.69 11.02
C PHE A 757 9.64 11.25 12.34
N PRO A 758 10.91 10.79 12.33
CA PRO A 758 11.61 10.27 13.52
C PRO A 758 11.59 11.18 14.76
N ILE A 759 11.54 12.49 14.55
CA ILE A 759 11.40 13.50 15.61
C ILE A 759 10.16 13.27 16.51
N GLN A 760 9.09 12.66 15.99
CA GLN A 760 7.91 12.30 16.77
C GLN A 760 8.25 11.34 17.90
N SER A 761 8.97 10.26 17.61
CA SER A 761 9.40 9.26 18.60
C SER A 761 10.47 9.83 19.53
N GLU A 762 11.42 10.58 18.98
CA GLU A 762 12.50 11.18 19.77
C GLU A 762 11.95 12.13 20.87
N ARG A 763 11.08 13.05 20.48
CA ARG A 763 10.50 14.01 21.42
C ARG A 763 9.56 13.36 22.42
N TYR A 764 8.79 12.37 21.98
CA TYR A 764 7.90 11.64 22.89
C TYR A 764 8.69 10.80 23.91
N TYR A 765 9.75 10.10 23.47
CA TYR A 765 10.66 9.39 24.37
C TYR A 765 11.27 10.32 25.42
N ASN A 766 11.74 11.51 25.01
CA ASN A 766 12.32 12.48 25.93
C ASN A 766 11.28 12.99 26.97
N ALA A 767 10.04 13.22 26.55
CA ALA A 767 8.96 13.59 27.47
C ALA A 767 8.68 12.46 28.46
N LEU A 768 8.53 11.23 28.01
CA LEU A 768 8.29 10.06 28.85
C LEU A 768 9.44 9.84 29.85
N LYS A 769 10.69 9.94 29.40
CA LYS A 769 11.87 9.84 30.24
C LYS A 769 11.88 10.93 31.32
N GLY A 770 11.57 12.18 30.96
CA GLY A 770 11.48 13.31 31.86
C GLY A 770 10.39 13.14 32.92
N MET A 771 9.31 12.44 32.62
CA MET A 771 8.21 12.11 33.54
C MET A 771 8.44 10.80 34.32
N GLY A 772 9.61 10.14 34.19
CA GLY A 772 9.95 8.91 34.90
C GLY A 772 9.22 7.65 34.39
N ALA A 773 8.65 7.66 33.21
CA ALA A 773 7.98 6.50 32.64
C ALA A 773 8.98 5.41 32.21
N THR A 774 8.58 4.15 32.33
CA THR A 774 9.35 3.01 31.78
C THR A 774 9.21 3.00 30.27
N THR A 775 10.27 3.35 29.54
CA THR A 775 10.25 3.44 28.08
C THR A 775 11.58 3.03 27.47
N LYS A 776 11.53 2.52 26.25
CA LYS A 776 12.69 2.21 25.40
C LYS A 776 12.44 2.79 24.01
N LEU A 777 13.46 3.37 23.40
CA LEU A 777 13.44 3.85 22.02
C LEU A 777 14.49 3.09 21.21
N VAL A 778 14.07 2.52 20.07
CA VAL A 778 14.92 1.83 19.10
C VAL A 778 14.78 2.53 17.76
N PHE A 779 15.87 3.12 17.26
CA PHE A 779 15.96 3.56 15.88
C PHE A 779 16.56 2.46 15.01
N LEU A 780 15.93 2.23 13.86
CA LEU A 780 16.40 1.28 12.85
C LEU A 780 17.10 2.06 11.73
N PRO A 781 18.44 1.95 11.62
CA PRO A 781 19.21 2.70 10.64
C PRO A 781 18.72 2.45 9.22
N TYR A 782 18.71 3.51 8.41
CA TYR A 782 18.29 3.52 7.00
C TYR A 782 16.84 3.09 6.72
N GLU A 783 16.09 2.57 7.68
CA GLU A 783 14.71 2.16 7.46
C GLU A 783 13.77 3.35 7.25
N SER A 784 12.83 3.17 6.31
CA SER A 784 11.73 4.11 6.03
C SER A 784 10.57 3.92 7.00
N HIS A 785 9.38 4.41 6.62
CA HIS A 785 8.15 4.16 7.37
C HIS A 785 7.84 2.66 7.48
N GLY A 786 8.06 1.90 6.40
CA GLY A 786 8.05 0.44 6.39
C GLY A 786 9.47 -0.12 6.47
N TYR A 787 9.70 -1.11 7.35
CA TYR A 787 11.02 -1.72 7.54
C TYR A 787 11.20 -2.88 6.55
N THR A 788 12.36 -2.97 5.93
CA THR A 788 12.62 -3.92 4.84
C THR A 788 13.88 -4.76 5.01
N ALA A 789 14.89 -4.26 5.75
CA ALA A 789 16.11 -5.02 5.94
C ALA A 789 15.90 -6.17 6.90
N LYS A 790 16.39 -7.34 6.53
CA LYS A 790 16.32 -8.56 7.32
C LYS A 790 16.83 -8.36 8.74
N GLU A 791 17.97 -7.70 8.89
CA GLU A 791 18.59 -7.43 10.19
C GLU A 791 17.72 -6.54 11.06
N SER A 792 17.13 -5.49 10.50
CA SER A 792 16.20 -4.59 11.17
C SER A 792 14.93 -5.33 11.64
N LEU A 793 14.36 -6.17 10.78
CA LEU A 793 13.16 -6.95 11.09
C LEU A 793 13.41 -7.99 12.18
N LEU A 794 14.54 -8.68 12.13
CA LEU A 794 14.93 -9.64 13.17
C LEU A 794 15.14 -8.96 14.51
N HIS A 795 15.87 -7.84 14.53
CA HIS A 795 16.08 -7.05 15.75
C HIS A 795 14.76 -6.49 16.32
N MET A 796 13.89 -5.97 15.44
CA MET A 796 12.56 -5.51 15.85
C MET A 796 11.77 -6.62 16.56
N LEU A 797 11.73 -7.83 15.97
CA LEU A 797 11.03 -8.97 16.59
C LEU A 797 11.67 -9.41 17.90
N HIS A 798 12.99 -9.35 18.03
CA HIS A 798 13.70 -9.58 19.28
C HIS A 798 13.26 -8.61 20.37
N GLU A 799 13.26 -7.32 20.07
CA GLU A 799 12.86 -6.27 21.01
C GLU A 799 11.39 -6.39 21.41
N MET A 800 10.50 -6.63 20.43
CA MET A 800 9.06 -6.81 20.70
C MET A 800 8.81 -8.04 21.59
N GLY A 801 9.45 -9.19 21.28
CA GLY A 801 9.30 -10.41 22.04
C GLY A 801 9.81 -10.29 23.48
N GLY A 802 11.01 -9.74 23.64
CA GLY A 802 11.60 -9.50 24.97
C GLY A 802 10.76 -8.52 25.81
N TRP A 803 10.20 -7.48 25.19
CA TRP A 803 9.32 -6.52 25.86
C TRP A 803 8.03 -7.16 26.36
N LEU A 804 7.38 -7.96 25.49
CA LEU A 804 6.15 -8.69 25.83
C LEU A 804 6.41 -9.74 26.92
N ASP A 805 7.48 -10.52 26.80
CA ASP A 805 7.83 -11.53 27.82
C ASP A 805 8.10 -10.89 29.17
N LYS A 806 8.82 -9.77 29.19
CA LYS A 806 9.16 -9.06 30.43
C LYS A 806 7.95 -8.44 31.12
N TYR A 807 7.12 -7.72 30.41
CA TYR A 807 6.11 -6.85 31.00
C TYR A 807 4.66 -7.38 30.89
N VAL A 808 4.40 -8.38 30.02
CA VAL A 808 3.08 -8.98 29.85
C VAL A 808 3.06 -10.41 30.38
N LYS A 809 3.89 -11.31 29.84
CA LYS A 809 3.88 -12.73 30.19
C LYS A 809 4.28 -12.96 31.65
N ASN A 810 5.33 -12.28 32.10
CA ASN A 810 5.90 -12.39 33.45
C ASN A 810 5.51 -11.24 34.39
N ALA A 811 4.43 -10.50 34.07
CA ALA A 811 3.99 -9.33 34.83
C ALA A 811 3.81 -9.60 36.36
N SER A 812 3.36 -10.81 36.71
CA SER A 812 3.15 -11.20 38.14
C SER A 812 4.47 -11.39 38.92
N ALA A 813 5.56 -11.76 38.24
CA ALA A 813 6.88 -11.96 38.86
C ALA A 813 7.57 -10.61 39.24
N ILE A 814 7.24 -9.54 38.52
CA ILE A 814 7.85 -8.22 38.73
C ILE A 814 7.25 -7.53 39.97
N ASN A 815 5.96 -7.75 40.28
CA ASN A 815 5.27 -7.14 41.43
C ASN A 815 5.68 -7.73 42.80
N THR A 816 6.31 -8.91 42.85
CA THR A 816 6.77 -9.52 44.11
C THR A 816 8.11 -8.99 44.60
N ASN A 817 8.92 -8.42 43.72
CA ASN A 817 10.26 -7.90 44.09
C ASN A 817 10.31 -6.44 44.57
N THR A 818 9.20 -5.68 44.48
CA THR A 818 9.13 -4.29 44.91
C THR A 818 8.56 -4.09 46.34
N LYS A 819 8.17 -5.16 47.05
CA LYS A 819 7.56 -5.06 48.40
C LYS A 819 8.49 -5.39 49.61
N THR A 820 9.78 -5.53 49.41
CA THR A 820 10.73 -5.75 50.54
C THR A 820 11.67 -4.56 50.76
N GLY A 821 11.09 -3.38 50.89
CA GLY A 821 11.73 -2.19 51.43
C GLY A 821 10.87 -1.61 52.54
N LYS A 822 10.74 -2.31 53.68
CA LYS A 822 10.24 -1.70 54.90
C LYS A 822 11.23 -0.64 55.36
N MET A 823 10.89 0.62 55.21
CA MET A 823 11.48 1.68 56.01
C MET A 823 10.95 1.54 57.44
N SER A 824 11.78 1.06 58.33
CA SER A 824 11.61 1.25 59.77
C SER A 824 11.80 2.72 60.09
N GLY A 825 10.71 3.37 60.46
CA GLY A 825 10.81 4.69 61.09
C GLY A 825 11.28 4.60 62.51
N GLU A 826 12.15 5.51 62.89
CA GLU A 826 12.31 5.98 64.30
C GLU A 826 12.55 7.48 64.29
N LYS A 827 11.66 8.13 65.00
CA LYS A 827 11.64 9.38 65.77
C LYS A 827 12.63 10.49 65.40
#